data_75410bddf3a3303842ecb8ee890f982d
#
_entry.id   75410bddf3a3303842ecb8ee890f982d
#
_cell.length_a   1.000
_cell.length_b   1.000
_cell.length_c   1.000
_cell.angle_alpha   90.00
_cell.angle_beta   90.00
_cell.angle_gamma   90.00
#
_symmetry.space_group_name_H-M   'P 1'
#
loop_
_entity.id
_entity.type
_entity.pdbx_description
1 polymer ?
#
loop_
_entity_poly.entity_id
_entity_poly.type
_entity_poly.pdbx_seq_one_letter_code
_entity_poly.pdbx_strand_id
1 'polypeptide(L)'
;MALPGLLLGLGPVLLGAAAAFNLDRTFPVLKEGPGGALFGFSVALHRETERRENRGWAGSPPPAPPLGGTWTRSSPRCPAAPWGGGSGLGDEPDKAIIEDMWLGVTVASQRQPPGRVLACAHRYTRVLWSGAEAQRRMVGRCYVRGNDLRLDLGDEWQTYHNEMCNANTDTDETGMCQMGTSAGFSANIIYFGAPGAYNWQGTDYMLQRETWDLHDFSYPNTRNGNTYIGYTAEVRSAVLQRDAVTLVTGAPRYRHTGAVLLLSRGARQALNRSLLLPGPQVGSYFGSALALADLNNDGWQDLVVGAPYYFERKQEVGGAVFVYMNEAGGFQQLPSLVLTGPSYSGFGFALASIGDINQDGFQDIAVGAPFEGPGKVYIYHSSAEGLRDQPRQVISGAELGPTRIKTFGYSLSGGLDMDGNSYPDLLVGSLSERVVLLRARPVINILDKTFTVTPSKVDPAQCTPKSCMTVTLCFSYNQSAGDPNYSERITLQYTLEADKDRHPPRVRFSGSQSATYTGDFSMPDTRCQTQELLLLDNVRDKLHPIVLSMNYSLLERPRTFQLGPHSLDAFPVLNQDQSHENETKIEFQKECGSDNQCYSNLQLRSSFVTEQNQPLPRVNGTQVLQYSRDVRKLHLSINITNVPSAPWNGEDAHEALLNVTVPPSLLPSSVRPSGACTFGDTVLCELGNPFKRNQRAELTITFEAIGIMLDTREVEVWLDLSTQSTQGDLQPVLAKLLVDYSIQSSLSIASSHIQSYFSGTVVGESAMKQEQDVGSPLTFDFQVSRARCPDPLTLSPSLQCGFFRRANTRAMYEAKGQKAEMRIQPSETERLTDDY
;
A
#
# COMPACT_ATOMS: atom_id res chain seq x y z
N MET A 1 23.32 -40.18 8.13
CA MET A 1 22.01 -39.50 8.37
C MET A 1 22.33 -38.18 9.02
N ALA A 2 22.37 -37.12 8.27
CA ALA A 2 22.49 -35.74 8.74
C ALA A 2 21.58 -34.88 7.83
N LEU A 3 20.53 -34.29 8.44
CA LEU A 3 19.66 -33.32 7.80
C LEU A 3 20.41 -31.96 7.67
N PRO A 4 20.29 -31.26 6.55
CA PRO A 4 20.73 -29.87 6.46
C PRO A 4 19.65 -28.93 7.05
N GLY A 5 20.06 -28.10 8.00
CA GLY A 5 19.24 -27.06 8.61
C GLY A 5 18.89 -25.97 7.62
N LEU A 6 17.60 -25.69 7.49
CA LEU A 6 17.02 -24.53 6.83
C LEU A 6 17.29 -23.32 7.72
N LEU A 7 18.21 -22.45 7.34
CA LEU A 7 18.35 -21.09 7.86
C LEU A 7 17.24 -20.23 7.23
N LEU A 8 16.13 -20.10 7.95
CA LEU A 8 15.13 -19.05 7.70
C LEU A 8 15.76 -17.71 8.09
N GLY A 9 16.10 -16.93 7.06
CA GLY A 9 16.41 -15.51 7.23
C GLY A 9 15.16 -14.76 7.71
N LEU A 10 15.13 -14.47 9.02
CA LEU A 10 14.26 -13.45 9.60
C LEU A 10 14.78 -12.07 9.10
N GLY A 11 14.25 -11.62 7.99
CA GLY A 11 14.30 -10.20 7.66
C GLY A 11 13.63 -9.42 8.80
N PRO A 12 14.11 -8.23 9.17
CA PRO A 12 13.43 -7.39 10.14
C PRO A 12 12.07 -7.03 9.54
N VAL A 13 10.99 -7.63 10.06
CA VAL A 13 9.66 -7.09 9.92
C VAL A 13 9.74 -5.73 10.63
N LEU A 14 9.91 -4.68 9.87
CA LEU A 14 9.57 -3.33 10.28
C LEU A 14 8.07 -3.38 10.61
N LEU A 15 7.76 -3.68 11.87
CA LEU A 15 6.53 -3.25 12.51
C LEU A 15 6.55 -1.71 12.39
N GLY A 16 5.97 -1.20 11.31
CA GLY A 16 5.58 0.18 11.24
C GLY A 16 4.74 0.42 12.49
N ALA A 17 5.31 1.05 13.50
CA ALA A 17 4.55 1.64 14.57
C ALA A 17 3.55 2.54 13.84
N ALA A 18 2.26 2.16 13.82
CA ALA A 18 1.20 3.02 13.35
C ALA A 18 1.39 4.33 14.12
N ALA A 19 1.92 5.34 13.45
CA ALA A 19 2.23 6.61 14.06
C ALA A 19 0.92 7.15 14.60
N ALA A 20 0.85 7.34 15.90
CA ALA A 20 -0.29 8.02 16.50
C ALA A 20 -0.31 9.41 15.87
N PHE A 21 -1.33 9.70 15.05
CA PHE A 21 -1.51 11.03 14.53
C PHE A 21 -1.93 11.97 15.69
N ASN A 22 -2.58 13.08 15.46
CA ASN A 22 -2.71 14.14 16.46
C ASN A 22 -3.65 13.84 17.65
N LEU A 23 -4.55 12.87 17.59
CA LEU A 23 -5.30 12.43 18.78
C LEU A 23 -4.38 11.66 19.74
N ASP A 24 -4.20 12.22 20.93
CA ASP A 24 -3.32 11.63 21.93
C ASP A 24 -3.95 10.42 22.62
N ARG A 25 -3.30 9.24 22.44
CA ARG A 25 -3.68 7.98 23.08
C ARG A 25 -2.90 7.69 24.36
N THR A 26 -1.87 8.47 24.64
CA THR A 26 -0.97 8.23 25.78
C THR A 26 -1.54 8.76 27.09
N PHE A 27 -2.23 9.89 27.02
CA PHE A 27 -2.82 10.58 28.18
C PHE A 27 -4.31 10.88 27.96
N PRO A 28 -5.15 9.87 27.72
CA PRO A 28 -6.58 10.06 27.57
C PRO A 28 -7.20 10.51 28.89
N VAL A 29 -8.23 11.35 28.80
CA VAL A 29 -9.04 11.67 29.98
C VAL A 29 -10.14 10.61 30.13
N LEU A 30 -10.01 9.79 31.16
CA LEU A 30 -10.94 8.69 31.42
C LEU A 30 -11.99 9.14 32.45
N LYS A 31 -13.25 8.81 32.19
CA LYS A 31 -14.37 8.93 33.14
C LYS A 31 -15.04 7.58 33.30
N GLU A 32 -15.30 7.21 34.56
CA GLU A 32 -15.96 5.97 34.94
C GLU A 32 -17.36 6.26 35.49
N GLY A 33 -18.33 5.47 35.07
CA GLY A 33 -19.69 5.50 35.58
C GLY A 33 -19.96 4.37 36.59
N PRO A 34 -21.12 4.40 37.23
CA PRO A 34 -21.54 3.34 38.16
C PRO A 34 -21.68 1.98 37.43
N GLY A 35 -21.37 0.90 38.12
CA GLY A 35 -21.51 -0.45 37.60
C GLY A 35 -22.92 -0.77 37.13
N GLY A 36 -23.08 -1.33 35.91
CA GLY A 36 -24.38 -1.68 35.30
C GLY A 36 -25.14 -0.48 34.72
N ALA A 37 -24.54 0.74 34.71
CA ALA A 37 -25.20 1.94 34.19
C ALA A 37 -25.14 2.10 32.67
N LEU A 38 -24.38 1.27 31.98
CA LEU A 38 -24.03 1.44 30.55
C LEU A 38 -23.50 2.86 30.25
N PHE A 39 -22.67 3.37 31.16
CA PHE A 39 -22.04 4.68 31.03
C PHE A 39 -21.22 4.73 29.77
N GLY A 40 -21.53 5.63 28.83
CA GLY A 40 -20.91 5.66 27.48
C GLY A 40 -21.75 5.05 26.36
N PHE A 41 -23.00 4.66 26.65
CA PHE A 41 -23.93 4.24 25.59
C PHE A 41 -24.19 5.36 24.58
N SER A 42 -24.33 6.59 25.04
CA SER A 42 -24.42 7.80 24.24
C SER A 42 -23.58 8.91 24.88
N VAL A 43 -22.89 9.68 24.07
CA VAL A 43 -21.97 10.74 24.52
C VAL A 43 -22.19 12.01 23.72
N ALA A 44 -22.00 13.17 24.38
CA ALA A 44 -21.98 14.46 23.72
C ALA A 44 -20.93 15.37 24.37
N LEU A 45 -20.11 16.02 23.54
CA LEU A 45 -19.27 17.13 23.96
C LEU A 45 -20.12 18.37 24.20
N HIS A 46 -19.91 19.03 25.33
CA HIS A 46 -20.56 20.28 25.67
C HIS A 46 -19.52 21.22 26.27
N ARG A 47 -19.48 22.43 25.74
CA ARG A 47 -18.67 23.53 26.26
C ARG A 47 -19.62 24.60 26.79
N GLU A 48 -19.48 24.97 28.05
CA GLU A 48 -20.23 26.10 28.63
C GLU A 48 -19.80 27.39 27.91
N THR A 49 -20.75 28.01 27.20
CA THR A 49 -20.54 29.31 26.55
C THR A 49 -20.76 30.41 27.57
N GLU A 50 -19.77 31.30 27.75
CA GLU A 50 -19.93 32.44 28.64
C GLU A 50 -21.13 33.29 28.19
N ARG A 51 -22.04 33.57 29.14
CA ARG A 51 -23.07 34.60 28.97
C ARG A 51 -22.33 35.92 28.72
N ARG A 52 -22.40 36.49 27.53
CA ARG A 52 -22.05 37.90 27.29
C ARG A 52 -23.02 38.81 28.10
N GLU A 53 -22.85 38.92 29.39
CA GLU A 53 -23.32 40.06 30.11
C GLU A 53 -22.36 41.21 29.83
N ASN A 54 -22.87 42.27 29.18
CA ASN A 54 -22.21 43.57 29.06
C ASN A 54 -22.02 44.17 30.46
N ARG A 55 -20.99 43.74 31.20
CA ARG A 55 -20.46 44.49 32.35
C ARG A 55 -18.95 44.48 32.24
N GLY A 56 -18.42 45.66 31.89
CA GLY A 56 -17.00 45.94 32.01
C GLY A 56 -16.51 45.73 33.41
N TRP A 57 -15.63 44.75 33.60
CA TRP A 57 -14.74 44.67 34.76
C TRP A 57 -13.39 44.14 34.25
N ALA A 58 -12.38 44.98 34.40
CA ALA A 58 -11.01 44.57 34.29
C ALA A 58 -10.62 43.78 35.55
N GLY A 59 -10.12 42.61 35.45
CA GLY A 59 -9.54 41.91 36.58
C GLY A 59 -9.45 40.37 36.36
N SER A 60 -8.24 39.88 36.28
CA SER A 60 -7.75 38.52 36.47
C SER A 60 -8.37 37.39 35.62
N PRO A 61 -7.57 36.52 35.00
CA PRO A 61 -8.12 35.39 34.27
C PRO A 61 -8.89 34.45 35.21
N PRO A 62 -10.10 33.99 34.83
CA PRO A 62 -10.85 33.04 35.63
C PRO A 62 -10.11 31.70 35.70
N PRO A 63 -10.31 30.93 36.80
CA PRO A 63 -9.80 29.57 36.86
C PRO A 63 -10.40 28.72 35.74
N ALA A 64 -9.58 27.81 35.17
CA ALA A 64 -9.95 26.93 34.06
C ALA A 64 -11.34 26.31 34.28
N PRO A 65 -12.23 26.32 33.27
CA PRO A 65 -13.57 25.76 33.42
C PRO A 65 -13.48 24.24 33.71
N PRO A 66 -14.40 23.71 34.52
CA PRO A 66 -14.45 22.28 34.75
C PRO A 66 -14.71 21.56 33.40
N LEU A 67 -13.92 20.53 33.11
CA LEU A 67 -14.05 19.67 31.94
C LEU A 67 -15.53 19.31 31.73
N GLY A 68 -16.04 19.61 30.55
CA GLY A 68 -17.42 19.45 30.17
C GLY A 68 -18.03 18.10 30.54
N GLY A 69 -19.25 18.15 31.06
CA GLY A 69 -19.95 16.96 31.53
C GLY A 69 -20.33 16.02 30.38
N THR A 70 -19.97 14.75 30.51
CA THR A 70 -20.50 13.66 29.69
C THR A 70 -21.78 13.14 30.29
N TRP A 71 -22.83 13.06 29.50
CA TRP A 71 -24.14 12.54 29.93
C TRP A 71 -24.31 11.13 29.40
N THR A 72 -24.73 10.24 30.27
CA THR A 72 -24.89 8.82 29.93
C THR A 72 -26.15 8.28 30.58
N ARG A 73 -26.60 7.12 30.09
CA ARG A 73 -27.74 6.40 30.64
C ARG A 73 -27.62 6.23 32.17
N SER A 74 -28.67 6.61 32.90
CA SER A 74 -28.75 6.39 34.35
C SER A 74 -29.39 5.03 34.66
N SER A 75 -28.83 4.32 35.64
CA SER A 75 -29.50 3.18 36.30
C SER A 75 -30.68 3.64 37.14
N PRO A 76 -31.72 2.81 37.36
CA PRO A 76 -32.92 3.16 38.12
C PRO A 76 -32.66 3.50 39.58
N ARG A 77 -31.44 3.39 40.09
CA ARG A 77 -31.05 3.69 41.45
C ARG A 77 -30.11 4.88 41.63
N CYS A 78 -29.97 5.76 40.64
CA CYS A 78 -29.21 7.00 40.87
C CYS A 78 -29.99 7.94 41.83
N PRO A 79 -29.35 8.43 42.91
CA PRO A 79 -29.92 9.51 43.69
C PRO A 79 -30.08 10.72 42.79
N ALA A 80 -31.22 11.36 42.84
CA ALA A 80 -31.68 12.51 42.06
C ALA A 80 -30.57 13.19 41.22
N ALA A 81 -30.37 12.73 40.01
CA ALA A 81 -29.68 13.52 39.02
C ALA A 81 -30.39 14.86 38.87
N PRO A 82 -29.71 15.95 38.45
CA PRO A 82 -30.32 17.28 38.27
C PRO A 82 -31.60 17.29 37.41
N TRP A 83 -31.92 16.17 36.79
CA TRP A 83 -33.14 15.91 36.02
C TRP A 83 -34.38 15.44 36.83
N GLY A 84 -34.21 15.01 38.09
CA GLY A 84 -35.27 14.40 38.88
C GLY A 84 -35.71 15.19 40.14
N GLY A 85 -35.17 16.35 40.37
CA GLY A 85 -35.41 17.10 41.62
C GLY A 85 -36.20 18.37 41.44
N GLY A 86 -37.35 18.33 40.83
CA GLY A 86 -38.26 19.49 40.77
C GLY A 86 -39.68 19.01 41.02
N SER A 87 -40.22 19.35 42.16
CA SER A 87 -41.61 19.22 42.59
C SER A 87 -42.58 20.04 41.70
N GLY A 88 -42.51 19.86 40.42
CA GLY A 88 -43.32 20.48 39.38
C GLY A 88 -43.75 19.58 38.27
N LEU A 89 -43.25 18.34 38.23
CA LEU A 89 -43.63 17.31 37.33
C LEU A 89 -44.76 16.51 37.95
N GLY A 90 -45.97 16.99 37.86
CA GLY A 90 -47.17 16.31 38.31
C GLY A 90 -47.50 15.07 37.48
N ASP A 91 -46.57 14.14 37.36
CA ASP A 91 -46.87 12.81 36.91
C ASP A 91 -47.26 11.98 38.13
N GLU A 92 -48.53 11.81 38.34
CA GLU A 92 -49.03 10.81 39.30
C GLU A 92 -48.41 9.45 38.95
N PRO A 93 -47.87 8.73 39.98
CA PRO A 93 -47.22 7.41 39.73
C PRO A 93 -48.07 6.43 39.00
N ASP A 94 -49.37 6.61 39.03
CA ASP A 94 -50.36 5.72 38.36
C ASP A 94 -50.53 6.04 36.85
N LYS A 95 -49.97 7.09 36.35
CA LYS A 95 -50.10 7.51 34.96
C LYS A 95 -48.84 7.36 34.10
N ALA A 96 -47.66 7.14 34.72
CA ALA A 96 -46.40 6.99 34.00
C ALA A 96 -45.45 5.99 34.68
N ILE A 97 -44.69 5.22 33.91
CA ILE A 97 -43.61 4.37 34.36
C ILE A 97 -42.30 4.99 33.93
N ILE A 98 -41.54 5.42 34.91
CA ILE A 98 -40.18 6.03 34.73
C ILE A 98 -39.06 5.02 35.02
N GLU A 99 -39.39 3.90 35.69
CA GLU A 99 -38.42 2.81 35.88
C GLU A 99 -38.04 2.19 34.56
N ASP A 100 -36.71 2.02 34.30
CA ASP A 100 -36.14 1.50 33.07
C ASP A 100 -36.52 2.31 31.80
N MET A 101 -36.76 3.61 31.91
CA MET A 101 -37.11 4.50 30.80
C MET A 101 -35.95 4.76 29.82
N TRP A 102 -34.72 4.37 30.17
CA TRP A 102 -33.49 4.59 29.43
C TRP A 102 -33.17 6.06 29.20
N LEU A 103 -33.22 6.88 30.23
CA LEU A 103 -32.80 8.28 30.17
C LEU A 103 -31.30 8.35 29.80
N GLY A 104 -30.99 9.11 28.73
CA GLY A 104 -29.65 9.20 28.15
C GLY A 104 -29.40 8.22 27.00
N VAL A 105 -30.45 7.56 26.46
CA VAL A 105 -30.32 6.79 25.21
C VAL A 105 -29.79 7.65 24.07
N THR A 106 -30.21 8.92 24.05
CA THR A 106 -29.69 9.97 23.18
C THR A 106 -29.36 11.18 24.00
N VAL A 107 -28.15 11.70 23.82
CA VAL A 107 -27.68 12.94 24.42
C VAL A 107 -27.15 13.86 23.32
N ALA A 108 -27.54 15.12 23.32
CA ALA A 108 -27.10 16.10 22.35
C ALA A 108 -26.80 17.44 22.98
N SER A 109 -25.85 18.17 22.47
CA SER A 109 -25.45 19.51 22.87
C SER A 109 -25.67 20.50 21.73
N GLN A 110 -26.35 21.61 22.05
CA GLN A 110 -26.45 22.74 21.16
C GLN A 110 -25.12 23.52 21.18
N ARG A 111 -24.36 23.43 20.11
CA ARG A 111 -23.01 24.01 20.00
C ARG A 111 -23.03 25.55 19.85
N GLN A 112 -24.17 26.11 19.49
CA GLN A 112 -24.36 27.55 19.33
C GLN A 112 -25.12 28.13 20.52
N PRO A 113 -24.93 29.40 20.87
CA PRO A 113 -25.72 30.06 21.92
C PRO A 113 -27.23 29.87 21.68
N PRO A 114 -28.02 29.53 22.75
CA PRO A 114 -27.71 29.58 24.16
C PRO A 114 -27.07 28.33 24.79
N GLY A 115 -26.64 27.34 24.00
CA GLY A 115 -25.85 26.23 24.52
C GLY A 115 -26.61 25.17 25.31
N ARG A 116 -27.82 24.78 24.90
CA ARG A 116 -28.66 23.82 25.63
C ARG A 116 -28.12 22.39 25.51
N VAL A 117 -28.48 21.55 26.48
CA VAL A 117 -28.23 20.10 26.45
C VAL A 117 -29.54 19.35 26.51
N LEU A 118 -29.66 18.30 25.71
CA LEU A 118 -30.81 17.44 25.59
C LEU A 118 -30.46 16.03 26.06
N ALA A 119 -31.36 15.39 26.79
CA ALA A 119 -31.31 13.94 27.09
C ALA A 119 -32.69 13.32 26.88
N CYS A 120 -32.73 12.20 26.17
CA CYS A 120 -33.99 11.50 25.87
C CYS A 120 -34.10 10.15 26.58
N ALA A 121 -35.35 9.69 26.76
CA ALA A 121 -35.77 8.42 27.33
C ALA A 121 -36.80 7.77 26.41
N HIS A 122 -36.40 7.01 25.42
CA HIS A 122 -37.28 6.45 24.41
C HIS A 122 -38.23 5.38 24.95
N ARG A 123 -37.99 4.84 26.15
CA ARG A 123 -38.83 3.85 26.81
C ARG A 123 -39.68 4.47 27.91
N TYR A 124 -39.74 5.81 28.01
CA TYR A 124 -40.72 6.46 28.89
C TYR A 124 -42.12 6.01 28.53
N THR A 125 -42.88 5.47 29.51
CA THR A 125 -44.14 4.77 29.28
C THR A 125 -45.28 5.53 29.96
N ARG A 126 -46.36 5.78 29.22
CA ARG A 126 -47.64 6.21 29.72
C ARG A 126 -48.51 4.99 30.03
N VAL A 127 -49.24 5.08 31.15
CA VAL A 127 -50.21 4.05 31.55
C VAL A 127 -51.59 4.59 31.31
N LEU A 128 -52.36 3.86 30.49
CA LEU A 128 -53.76 4.13 30.19
C LEU A 128 -54.60 3.03 30.84
N TRP A 129 -55.56 3.45 31.63
CA TRP A 129 -56.48 2.52 32.29
C TRP A 129 -57.75 2.36 31.45
N SER A 130 -58.12 1.12 31.12
CA SER A 130 -59.36 0.76 30.50
C SER A 130 -60.07 -0.26 31.42
N GLY A 131 -60.97 0.24 32.29
CA GLY A 131 -61.51 -0.57 33.38
C GLY A 131 -60.45 -1.02 34.39
N ALA A 132 -60.26 -2.31 34.58
CA ALA A 132 -59.23 -2.88 35.48
C ALA A 132 -57.91 -3.19 34.74
N GLU A 133 -57.82 -3.00 33.42
CA GLU A 133 -56.65 -3.31 32.64
C GLU A 133 -55.83 -2.07 32.38
N ALA A 134 -54.50 -2.18 32.61
CA ALA A 134 -53.55 -1.14 32.35
C ALA A 134 -52.82 -1.37 31.00
N GLN A 135 -53.02 -0.50 30.05
CA GLN A 135 -52.24 -0.47 28.82
C GLN A 135 -50.96 0.37 28.97
N ARG A 136 -49.85 -0.22 28.67
CA ARG A 136 -48.53 0.47 28.76
C ARG A 136 -48.10 0.93 27.37
N ARG A 137 -47.94 2.25 27.19
CA ARG A 137 -47.65 2.89 25.91
C ARG A 137 -46.28 3.56 25.99
N MET A 138 -45.27 3.00 25.30
CA MET A 138 -43.91 3.56 25.20
C MET A 138 -43.90 4.73 24.21
N VAL A 139 -44.15 5.92 24.67
CA VAL A 139 -44.18 7.12 23.81
C VAL A 139 -42.85 7.83 23.70
N GLY A 140 -41.98 7.67 24.70
CA GLY A 140 -40.73 8.38 24.82
C GLY A 140 -40.86 9.81 25.31
N ARG A 141 -39.80 10.34 25.87
CA ARG A 141 -39.76 11.70 26.42
C ARG A 141 -38.33 12.26 26.40
N CYS A 142 -38.21 13.56 26.09
CA CYS A 142 -36.93 14.27 26.10
C CYS A 142 -36.95 15.46 27.06
N TYR A 143 -35.83 15.67 27.68
CA TYR A 143 -35.59 16.76 28.64
C TYR A 143 -34.48 17.66 28.10
N VAL A 144 -34.71 18.99 28.25
CA VAL A 144 -33.75 20.02 27.87
C VAL A 144 -33.27 20.76 29.11
N ARG A 145 -32.01 21.12 29.16
CA ARG A 145 -31.41 21.96 30.20
C ARG A 145 -30.62 23.09 29.54
N GLY A 146 -30.45 24.20 30.30
CA GLY A 146 -29.64 25.32 29.88
C GLY A 146 -28.15 25.01 29.79
N ASN A 147 -27.38 25.97 29.38
CA ASN A 147 -25.92 25.90 29.20
C ASN A 147 -25.17 25.47 30.47
N ASP A 148 -25.66 25.86 31.65
CA ASP A 148 -25.15 25.50 32.97
C ASP A 148 -25.74 24.19 33.53
N LEU A 149 -26.49 23.46 32.72
CA LEU A 149 -27.18 22.20 33.03
C LEU A 149 -28.27 22.35 34.10
N ARG A 150 -28.66 23.58 34.44
CA ARG A 150 -29.74 23.85 35.38
C ARG A 150 -31.07 24.05 34.67
N LEU A 151 -32.16 23.86 35.41
CA LEU A 151 -33.49 24.15 34.94
C LEU A 151 -33.72 25.66 34.98
N ASP A 152 -33.98 26.27 33.85
CA ASP A 152 -34.41 27.65 33.70
C ASP A 152 -35.90 27.66 33.35
N LEU A 153 -36.72 28.12 34.30
CA LEU A 153 -38.18 28.20 34.13
C LEU A 153 -38.60 29.28 33.12
N GLY A 154 -37.70 30.22 32.80
CA GLY A 154 -37.88 31.20 31.74
C GLY A 154 -37.62 30.69 30.34
N ASP A 155 -37.00 29.54 30.20
CA ASP A 155 -36.80 28.89 28.89
C ASP A 155 -37.92 27.89 28.60
N GLU A 156 -38.80 28.24 27.70
CA GLU A 156 -39.98 27.43 27.36
C GLU A 156 -39.63 26.02 26.87
N TRP A 157 -38.49 25.81 26.22
CA TRP A 157 -38.04 24.49 25.83
C TRP A 157 -37.65 23.57 27.00
N GLN A 158 -37.39 24.14 28.16
CA GLN A 158 -37.10 23.39 29.39
C GLN A 158 -38.36 23.14 30.23
N THR A 159 -39.37 24.02 30.13
CA THR A 159 -40.60 23.95 30.93
C THR A 159 -41.60 22.96 30.40
N TYR A 160 -41.67 22.79 29.07
CA TYR A 160 -42.53 21.85 28.43
C TYR A 160 -41.75 20.54 28.19
N HIS A 161 -42.35 19.45 28.65
CA HIS A 161 -41.85 18.14 28.34
C HIS A 161 -42.02 17.91 26.84
N ASN A 162 -40.92 17.64 26.13
CA ASN A 162 -40.96 17.34 24.72
C ASN A 162 -41.51 15.90 24.55
N GLU A 163 -42.81 15.79 24.57
CA GLU A 163 -43.59 14.57 24.35
C GLU A 163 -44.53 14.83 23.21
N MET A 164 -44.06 14.52 21.97
CA MET A 164 -44.78 14.81 20.73
C MET A 164 -45.80 13.71 20.39
N CYS A 165 -45.62 12.54 20.96
CA CYS A 165 -46.47 11.38 20.67
C CYS A 165 -47.68 11.33 21.62
N ASN A 166 -48.80 10.94 21.09
CA ASN A 166 -50.05 10.84 21.86
C ASN A 166 -50.32 9.40 22.29
N ALA A 167 -50.16 9.13 23.59
CA ALA A 167 -50.43 7.83 24.17
C ALA A 167 -51.86 7.34 24.01
N ASN A 168 -52.84 8.26 23.81
CA ASN A 168 -54.24 7.92 23.65
C ASN A 168 -54.61 7.46 22.22
N THR A 169 -53.68 7.58 21.28
CA THR A 169 -53.90 7.04 19.93
C THR A 169 -53.49 5.57 19.86
N ASP A 170 -53.85 4.88 18.78
CA ASP A 170 -53.50 3.48 18.58
C ASP A 170 -52.02 3.28 18.17
N THR A 171 -51.58 2.02 18.13
CA THR A 171 -50.22 1.67 17.75
C THR A 171 -49.95 1.87 16.27
N ASP A 172 -50.97 1.95 15.43
CA ASP A 172 -50.88 2.30 14.00
C ASP A 172 -50.81 3.83 13.77
N GLU A 173 -50.90 4.63 14.86
CA GLU A 173 -50.64 6.06 14.91
C GLU A 173 -49.41 6.34 15.76
N THR A 174 -49.48 7.19 16.79
CA THR A 174 -48.34 7.63 17.60
C THR A 174 -48.34 7.04 19.03
N GLY A 175 -49.26 6.06 19.33
CA GLY A 175 -49.40 5.55 20.67
C GLY A 175 -48.19 4.77 21.21
N MET A 176 -47.27 4.34 20.38
CA MET A 176 -46.04 3.58 20.74
C MET A 176 -44.83 4.12 20.03
N CYS A 177 -44.70 5.42 19.89
CA CYS A 177 -43.73 6.02 18.92
C CYS A 177 -42.28 6.01 19.39
N GLN A 178 -41.99 5.81 20.64
CA GLN A 178 -40.62 5.76 21.18
C GLN A 178 -39.74 6.98 20.79
N MET A 179 -40.32 8.18 20.95
CA MET A 179 -39.65 9.44 20.64
C MET A 179 -38.34 9.58 21.42
N GLY A 180 -37.34 10.18 20.82
CA GLY A 180 -36.02 10.42 21.40
C GLY A 180 -35.05 9.23 21.20
N THR A 181 -35.39 8.24 20.33
CA THR A 181 -34.40 7.27 19.87
C THR A 181 -33.23 7.97 19.18
N SER A 182 -33.49 9.00 18.40
CA SER A 182 -32.54 10.01 17.95
C SER A 182 -33.08 11.41 18.27
N ALA A 183 -32.20 12.36 18.53
CA ALA A 183 -32.58 13.76 18.81
C ALA A 183 -31.37 14.69 18.73
N GLY A 184 -31.58 15.97 18.47
CA GLY A 184 -30.52 16.94 18.42
C GLY A 184 -30.97 18.35 18.21
N PHE A 185 -29.99 19.24 18.00
CA PHE A 185 -30.17 20.66 17.75
C PHE A 185 -29.58 21.09 16.44
N SER A 186 -30.22 22.02 15.76
CA SER A 186 -29.65 22.76 14.66
C SER A 186 -30.07 24.22 14.77
N ALA A 187 -29.17 25.10 15.14
CA ALA A 187 -29.46 26.52 15.44
C ALA A 187 -30.72 26.70 16.31
N ASN A 188 -31.82 27.19 15.75
CA ASN A 188 -33.09 27.41 16.42
C ASN A 188 -34.09 26.25 16.27
N ILE A 189 -33.60 25.05 15.90
CA ILE A 189 -34.41 23.86 15.70
C ILE A 189 -34.00 22.78 16.69
N ILE A 190 -35.00 22.12 17.25
CA ILE A 190 -34.85 20.86 17.97
C ILE A 190 -35.58 19.78 17.20
N TYR A 191 -34.99 18.62 17.06
CA TYR A 191 -35.57 17.52 16.29
C TYR A 191 -35.53 16.21 17.08
N PHE A 192 -36.47 15.33 16.79
CA PHE A 192 -36.66 14.04 17.44
C PHE A 192 -37.03 12.97 16.44
N GLY A 193 -36.38 11.84 16.49
CA GLY A 193 -36.78 10.63 15.78
C GLY A 193 -37.66 9.75 16.66
N ALA A 194 -38.68 9.17 16.07
CA ALA A 194 -39.71 8.34 16.72
C ALA A 194 -40.00 7.08 15.88
N PRO A 195 -39.09 6.06 15.90
CA PRO A 195 -39.17 4.90 15.01
C PRO A 195 -40.36 3.96 15.29
N GLY A 196 -41.02 4.06 16.46
CA GLY A 196 -42.17 3.26 16.82
C GLY A 196 -43.51 3.78 16.29
N ALA A 197 -43.60 5.01 15.77
CA ALA A 197 -44.80 5.59 15.24
C ALA A 197 -45.31 4.84 14.00
N TYR A 198 -46.65 4.87 13.79
CA TYR A 198 -47.29 4.32 12.61
C TYR A 198 -46.93 2.84 12.35
N ASN A 199 -47.12 2.02 13.38
CA ASN A 199 -46.79 0.59 13.33
C ASN A 199 -45.34 0.30 12.98
N TRP A 200 -44.41 1.01 13.69
CA TRP A 200 -42.94 0.99 13.45
C TRP A 200 -42.50 1.37 12.04
N GLN A 201 -43.34 2.06 11.28
CA GLN A 201 -42.90 2.79 10.10
C GLN A 201 -41.89 3.87 10.52
N GLY A 202 -42.20 4.57 11.60
CA GLY A 202 -41.41 5.65 12.15
C GLY A 202 -41.76 7.02 11.59
N THR A 203 -41.31 8.04 12.31
CA THR A 203 -41.49 9.45 11.94
C THR A 203 -40.37 10.29 12.55
N ASP A 204 -40.23 11.51 12.06
CA ASP A 204 -39.37 12.53 12.62
C ASP A 204 -40.18 13.80 12.92
N TYR A 205 -39.85 14.46 14.03
CA TYR A 205 -40.41 15.72 14.45
C TYR A 205 -39.34 16.80 14.39
N MET A 206 -39.66 17.94 13.81
CA MET A 206 -38.79 19.10 13.77
C MET A 206 -39.57 20.33 14.32
N LEU A 207 -39.10 20.84 15.44
CA LEU A 207 -39.68 21.99 16.11
C LEU A 207 -38.81 23.20 15.93
N GLN A 208 -39.39 24.29 15.36
CA GLN A 208 -38.72 25.58 15.25
C GLN A 208 -39.05 26.47 16.43
N ARG A 209 -38.06 27.01 17.08
CA ARG A 209 -38.24 27.78 18.34
C ARG A 209 -39.04 29.09 18.17
N GLU A 210 -38.72 29.86 17.15
CA GLU A 210 -39.26 31.22 16.98
C GLU A 210 -40.77 31.25 16.68
N THR A 211 -41.23 30.26 15.93
CA THR A 211 -42.62 30.19 15.49
C THR A 211 -43.39 29.10 16.21
N TRP A 212 -42.76 28.23 16.97
CA TRP A 212 -43.32 26.98 17.54
C TRP A 212 -43.95 26.07 16.51
N ASP A 213 -43.51 26.24 15.24
CA ASP A 213 -43.97 25.40 14.16
C ASP A 213 -43.42 24.00 14.32
N LEU A 214 -44.29 23.05 14.54
CA LEU A 214 -43.99 21.63 14.55
C LEU A 214 -44.20 21.06 13.15
N HIS A 215 -43.12 20.49 12.58
CA HIS A 215 -43.18 19.77 11.33
C HIS A 215 -42.97 18.28 11.61
N ASP A 216 -43.84 17.46 11.08
CA ASP A 216 -43.75 15.99 11.15
C ASP A 216 -43.69 15.34 9.78
N PHE A 217 -43.13 14.14 9.74
CA PHE A 217 -43.08 13.31 8.56
C PHE A 217 -44.06 12.15 8.69
N SER A 218 -45.22 12.31 8.06
CA SER A 218 -46.17 11.21 7.92
C SER A 218 -46.13 10.63 6.49
N TYR A 219 -45.83 9.38 6.42
CA TYR A 219 -45.83 8.64 5.16
C TYR A 219 -47.28 8.26 4.79
N PRO A 220 -47.77 8.59 3.60
CA PRO A 220 -49.20 8.42 3.26
C PRO A 220 -49.66 6.95 3.12
N ASN A 221 -48.82 5.95 3.35
CA ASN A 221 -49.16 4.53 3.17
C ASN A 221 -48.71 3.67 4.36
N THR A 222 -49.65 3.23 5.17
CA THR A 222 -49.49 2.24 6.26
C THR A 222 -48.92 0.88 5.83
N ARG A 223 -48.73 0.65 4.51
CA ARG A 223 -48.18 -0.61 3.97
C ARG A 223 -46.66 -0.79 4.20
N ASN A 224 -45.97 0.24 4.66
CA ASN A 224 -44.52 0.23 4.88
C ASN A 224 -44.17 0.07 6.38
N GLY A 225 -44.92 -0.65 7.17
CA GLY A 225 -44.61 -0.92 8.57
C GLY A 225 -43.18 -1.48 8.77
N ASN A 226 -42.62 -1.25 9.96
CA ASN A 226 -41.29 -1.73 10.36
C ASN A 226 -40.10 -1.19 9.57
N THR A 227 -40.18 0.04 9.04
CA THR A 227 -39.06 0.68 8.34
C THR A 227 -38.08 1.39 9.29
N TYR A 228 -38.56 1.80 10.47
CA TYR A 228 -37.81 2.48 11.54
C TYR A 228 -37.26 3.84 11.10
N ILE A 229 -38.02 4.66 10.40
CA ILE A 229 -37.73 6.07 10.11
C ILE A 229 -37.57 6.81 11.46
N GLY A 230 -36.55 7.68 11.57
CA GLY A 230 -36.21 8.34 12.81
C GLY A 230 -35.31 7.51 13.74
N TYR A 231 -34.75 6.38 13.27
CA TYR A 231 -33.77 5.63 14.05
C TYR A 231 -32.50 6.44 14.31
N THR A 232 -32.06 7.18 13.30
CA THR A 232 -31.05 8.25 13.39
C THR A 232 -31.57 9.47 12.64
N ALA A 233 -31.23 10.66 13.08
CA ALA A 233 -31.59 11.89 12.40
C ALA A 233 -30.52 12.98 12.62
N GLU A 234 -30.31 13.80 11.61
CA GLU A 234 -29.53 15.04 11.67
C GLU A 234 -30.23 16.15 10.88
N VAL A 235 -30.15 17.39 11.37
CA VAL A 235 -30.66 18.57 10.69
C VAL A 235 -29.51 19.54 10.40
N ARG A 236 -29.32 19.85 9.11
CA ARG A 236 -28.29 20.78 8.63
C ARG A 236 -28.81 21.66 7.50
N SER A 237 -28.23 22.84 7.35
CA SER A 237 -28.32 23.65 6.12
C SER A 237 -27.28 23.17 5.10
N ALA A 238 -27.38 23.65 3.88
CA ALA A 238 -26.49 23.34 2.78
C ALA A 238 -26.39 21.82 2.45
N VAL A 239 -27.50 21.09 2.61
CA VAL A 239 -27.62 19.69 2.18
C VAL A 239 -28.33 19.61 0.83
N LEU A 240 -29.60 20.01 0.75
CA LEU A 240 -30.35 20.09 -0.52
C LEU A 240 -30.39 21.53 -1.06
N GLN A 241 -30.35 22.54 -0.18
CA GLN A 241 -30.33 23.95 -0.49
C GLN A 241 -29.43 24.68 0.51
N ARG A 242 -28.72 25.73 0.07
CA ARG A 242 -27.74 26.46 0.92
C ARG A 242 -28.39 27.09 2.13
N ASP A 243 -29.53 27.77 1.93
CA ASP A 243 -30.19 28.60 2.95
C ASP A 243 -31.34 27.89 3.66
N ALA A 244 -31.69 26.68 3.25
CA ALA A 244 -32.74 25.90 3.85
C ALA A 244 -32.19 24.70 4.62
N VAL A 245 -32.83 24.39 5.75
CA VAL A 245 -32.48 23.21 6.54
C VAL A 245 -33.10 21.97 5.91
N THR A 246 -32.32 20.92 5.92
CA THR A 246 -32.73 19.55 5.51
C THR A 246 -32.65 18.65 6.73
N LEU A 247 -33.68 17.86 6.95
CA LEU A 247 -33.64 16.76 7.91
C LEU A 247 -33.23 15.48 7.17
N VAL A 248 -32.13 14.90 7.59
CA VAL A 248 -31.62 13.63 7.06
C VAL A 248 -31.91 12.55 8.08
N THR A 249 -32.66 11.52 7.71
CA THR A 249 -33.12 10.49 8.63
C THR A 249 -32.81 9.10 8.10
N GLY A 250 -32.38 8.22 9.01
CA GLY A 250 -32.11 6.83 8.72
C GLY A 250 -33.32 5.93 9.00
N ALA A 251 -33.53 4.97 8.10
CA ALA A 251 -34.57 3.95 8.17
C ALA A 251 -33.93 2.56 7.96
N PRO A 252 -33.25 1.99 8.96
CA PRO A 252 -32.35 0.84 8.77
C PRO A 252 -33.04 -0.47 8.39
N ARG A 253 -34.37 -0.52 8.48
CA ARG A 253 -35.16 -1.67 8.05
C ARG A 253 -36.00 -1.43 6.80
N TYR A 254 -35.86 -0.28 6.16
CA TYR A 254 -36.61 0.04 4.92
C TYR A 254 -36.37 -1.04 3.85
N ARG A 255 -37.44 -1.69 3.39
CA ARG A 255 -37.40 -2.82 2.43
C ARG A 255 -36.38 -3.90 2.79
N HIS A 256 -36.09 -4.09 4.09
CA HIS A 256 -35.11 -4.99 4.65
C HIS A 256 -33.63 -4.68 4.30
N THR A 257 -33.33 -3.73 3.42
CA THR A 257 -31.97 -3.29 3.04
C THR A 257 -31.52 -2.06 3.80
N GLY A 258 -32.45 -1.31 4.39
CA GLY A 258 -32.21 0.00 4.96
C GLY A 258 -32.31 1.11 3.92
N ALA A 259 -32.41 2.34 4.38
CA ALA A 259 -32.40 3.55 3.54
C ALA A 259 -32.05 4.80 4.35
N VAL A 260 -31.70 5.86 3.65
CA VAL A 260 -31.61 7.23 4.18
C VAL A 260 -32.59 8.10 3.38
N LEU A 261 -33.36 8.92 4.10
CA LEU A 261 -34.29 9.86 3.52
C LEU A 261 -33.82 11.29 3.81
N LEU A 262 -33.88 12.15 2.81
CA LEU A 262 -33.64 13.56 2.93
C LEU A 262 -34.98 14.28 2.83
N LEU A 263 -35.34 15.00 3.88
CA LEU A 263 -36.63 15.61 4.04
C LEU A 263 -36.51 17.15 4.03
N SER A 264 -37.30 17.81 3.23
CA SER A 264 -37.42 19.27 3.21
C SER A 264 -38.72 19.74 3.80
N ARG A 265 -38.79 21.00 4.26
CA ARG A 265 -40.05 21.59 4.71
C ARG A 265 -41.04 21.70 3.55
N GLY A 266 -42.23 21.20 3.76
CA GLY A 266 -43.35 21.32 2.88
C GLY A 266 -44.40 22.33 3.34
N ALA A 267 -45.52 22.45 2.61
CA ALA A 267 -46.66 23.20 3.03
C ALA A 267 -47.39 22.50 4.19
N ARG A 268 -48.13 23.27 5.01
CA ARG A 268 -48.97 22.74 6.11
C ARG A 268 -48.22 21.99 7.19
N GLN A 269 -47.02 22.45 7.56
CA GLN A 269 -46.24 21.86 8.65
C GLN A 269 -45.79 20.40 8.38
N ALA A 270 -45.81 19.94 7.14
CA ALA A 270 -45.36 18.62 6.76
C ALA A 270 -43.87 18.63 6.32
N LEU A 271 -43.16 17.54 6.59
CA LEU A 271 -41.87 17.23 5.99
C LEU A 271 -42.06 16.39 4.73
N ASN A 272 -41.56 16.88 3.62
CA ASN A 272 -41.67 16.19 2.33
C ASN A 272 -40.38 15.45 2.00
N ARG A 273 -40.49 14.21 1.54
CA ARG A 273 -39.36 13.45 1.04
C ARG A 273 -38.86 14.02 -0.28
N SER A 274 -37.66 14.60 -0.27
CA SER A 274 -36.98 15.10 -1.46
C SER A 274 -36.08 14.05 -2.12
N LEU A 275 -35.41 13.22 -1.33
CA LEU A 275 -34.54 12.15 -1.82
C LEU A 275 -34.64 10.90 -0.94
N LEU A 276 -34.43 9.74 -1.54
CA LEU A 276 -34.28 8.45 -0.89
C LEU A 276 -33.06 7.75 -1.44
N LEU A 277 -32.15 7.35 -0.56
CA LEU A 277 -30.97 6.55 -0.86
C LEU A 277 -31.16 5.14 -0.26
N PRO A 278 -31.35 4.09 -1.08
CA PRO A 278 -31.58 2.75 -0.58
C PRO A 278 -30.26 2.06 -0.22
N GLY A 279 -30.31 1.20 0.82
CA GLY A 279 -29.17 0.38 1.18
C GLY A 279 -28.94 -0.76 0.19
N PRO A 280 -27.64 -1.20 0.04
CA PRO A 280 -27.27 -2.18 -0.99
C PRO A 280 -27.56 -3.63 -0.61
N GLN A 281 -27.71 -3.95 0.68
CA GLN A 281 -27.75 -5.34 1.15
C GLN A 281 -28.82 -5.58 2.22
N VAL A 282 -29.55 -6.67 2.10
CA VAL A 282 -30.52 -7.10 3.09
C VAL A 282 -29.85 -7.40 4.42
N GLY A 283 -30.37 -6.82 5.50
CA GLY A 283 -29.85 -7.00 6.86
C GLY A 283 -28.61 -6.20 7.21
N SER A 284 -28.06 -5.38 6.30
CA SER A 284 -26.89 -4.55 6.55
C SER A 284 -27.14 -3.44 7.58
N TYR A 285 -28.39 -3.12 7.86
CA TYR A 285 -28.81 -2.03 8.75
C TYR A 285 -28.32 -0.66 8.26
N PHE A 286 -28.26 -0.46 6.93
CA PHE A 286 -27.86 0.79 6.31
C PHE A 286 -28.75 1.95 6.76
N GLY A 287 -28.13 3.06 7.19
CA GLY A 287 -28.83 4.19 7.79
C GLY A 287 -28.98 4.10 9.32
N SER A 288 -28.30 3.15 9.98
CA SER A 288 -28.30 3.09 11.46
C SER A 288 -27.41 4.14 12.13
N ALA A 289 -26.43 4.69 11.40
CA ALA A 289 -25.60 5.80 11.81
C ALA A 289 -25.43 6.75 10.64
N LEU A 290 -25.41 8.05 10.93
CA LEU A 290 -25.28 9.12 9.96
C LEU A 290 -24.24 10.13 10.44
N ALA A 291 -23.54 10.78 9.53
CA ALA A 291 -22.77 11.98 9.77
C ALA A 291 -22.82 12.89 8.54
N LEU A 292 -22.99 14.19 8.79
CA LEU A 292 -22.95 15.24 7.79
C LEU A 292 -21.71 16.11 8.01
N ALA A 293 -20.91 16.27 6.98
CA ALA A 293 -19.69 17.06 6.99
C ALA A 293 -19.40 17.59 5.58
N ASP A 294 -18.81 18.76 5.48
CA ASP A 294 -18.26 19.30 4.24
C ASP A 294 -16.85 18.72 4.07
N LEU A 295 -16.74 17.58 3.37
CA LEU A 295 -15.52 16.80 3.28
C LEU A 295 -14.50 17.40 2.29
N ASN A 296 -14.98 18.08 1.24
CA ASN A 296 -14.15 18.68 0.19
C ASN A 296 -14.02 20.20 0.28
N ASN A 297 -14.63 20.82 1.32
CA ASN A 297 -14.66 22.25 1.57
C ASN A 297 -15.26 23.07 0.40
N ASP A 298 -16.34 22.57 -0.22
CA ASP A 298 -17.08 23.25 -1.29
C ASP A 298 -18.27 24.05 -0.79
N GLY A 299 -18.53 24.02 0.52
CA GLY A 299 -19.62 24.69 1.20
C GLY A 299 -20.93 23.90 1.18
N TRP A 300 -20.94 22.64 0.74
CA TRP A 300 -22.06 21.72 0.83
C TRP A 300 -21.77 20.59 1.82
N GLN A 301 -22.82 20.10 2.47
CA GLN A 301 -22.68 18.99 3.41
C GLN A 301 -22.77 17.66 2.67
N ASP A 302 -21.72 16.86 2.75
CA ASP A 302 -21.67 15.50 2.27
C ASP A 302 -22.30 14.55 3.30
N LEU A 303 -22.69 13.36 2.82
CA LEU A 303 -23.40 12.39 3.64
C LEU A 303 -22.58 11.11 3.83
N VAL A 304 -22.36 10.72 5.09
CA VAL A 304 -21.71 9.47 5.47
C VAL A 304 -22.71 8.57 6.17
N VAL A 305 -22.87 7.34 5.69
CA VAL A 305 -23.90 6.40 6.14
C VAL A 305 -23.28 5.10 6.63
N GLY A 306 -23.62 4.69 7.86
CA GLY A 306 -23.19 3.44 8.44
C GLY A 306 -24.13 2.26 8.12
N ALA A 307 -23.52 1.09 7.89
CA ALA A 307 -24.16 -0.20 7.70
C ALA A 307 -23.39 -1.27 8.48
N PRO A 308 -23.52 -1.33 9.82
CA PRO A 308 -22.63 -2.10 10.69
C PRO A 308 -22.75 -3.61 10.52
N TYR A 309 -23.79 -4.10 9.87
CA TYR A 309 -24.01 -5.53 9.60
C TYR A 309 -23.86 -5.88 8.12
N TYR A 310 -23.28 -4.99 7.31
CA TYR A 310 -22.87 -5.30 5.95
C TYR A 310 -21.83 -6.42 5.98
N PHE A 311 -21.89 -7.38 5.06
CA PHE A 311 -20.95 -8.49 5.05
C PHE A 311 -20.58 -8.94 3.63
N GLU A 312 -19.36 -9.40 3.48
CA GLU A 312 -18.86 -10.09 2.28
C GLU A 312 -18.06 -11.33 2.70
N ARG A 313 -18.61 -12.50 2.44
CA ARG A 313 -18.04 -13.78 2.92
C ARG A 313 -16.64 -14.06 2.38
N LYS A 314 -16.39 -13.71 1.12
CA LYS A 314 -15.10 -13.99 0.47
C LYS A 314 -13.97 -13.07 0.92
N GLN A 315 -14.30 -11.85 1.33
CA GLN A 315 -13.34 -10.82 1.73
C GLN A 315 -13.29 -10.62 3.24
N GLU A 316 -14.03 -11.42 4.00
CA GLU A 316 -14.11 -11.33 5.46
C GLU A 316 -14.54 -9.95 5.97
N VAL A 317 -15.43 -9.28 5.26
CA VAL A 317 -15.97 -7.97 5.63
C VAL A 317 -17.07 -8.10 6.69
N GLY A 318 -17.02 -7.21 7.69
CA GLY A 318 -18.01 -7.12 8.78
C GLY A 318 -18.34 -5.69 9.17
N GLY A 319 -19.21 -5.04 8.43
CA GLY A 319 -19.61 -3.65 8.51
C GLY A 319 -19.01 -2.78 7.40
N ALA A 320 -19.76 -1.74 7.01
CA ALA A 320 -19.35 -0.81 5.96
C ALA A 320 -19.83 0.61 6.24
N VAL A 321 -19.14 1.58 5.65
CA VAL A 321 -19.51 3.00 5.64
C VAL A 321 -19.55 3.46 4.19
N PHE A 322 -20.65 4.11 3.82
CA PHE A 322 -20.92 4.61 2.47
C PHE A 322 -20.86 6.13 2.47
N VAL A 323 -20.05 6.70 1.60
CA VAL A 323 -19.86 8.13 1.45
C VAL A 323 -20.55 8.60 0.17
N TYR A 324 -21.37 9.64 0.28
CA TYR A 324 -22.05 10.27 -0.82
C TYR A 324 -21.64 11.74 -0.87
N MET A 325 -20.91 12.12 -1.90
CA MET A 325 -20.53 13.50 -2.12
C MET A 325 -21.70 14.30 -2.65
N ASN A 326 -21.82 15.55 -2.18
CA ASN A 326 -22.90 16.47 -2.54
C ASN A 326 -22.52 17.32 -3.75
N GLU A 327 -23.21 17.17 -4.83
CA GLU A 327 -23.03 17.97 -6.04
C GLU A 327 -24.04 19.14 -6.06
N ALA A 328 -23.74 20.22 -5.34
CA ALA A 328 -24.55 21.44 -5.29
C ALA A 328 -26.04 21.21 -4.90
N GLY A 329 -26.26 20.35 -3.92
CA GLY A 329 -27.61 19.98 -3.42
C GLY A 329 -28.16 18.71 -4.05
N GLY A 330 -27.38 18.01 -4.86
CA GLY A 330 -27.70 16.71 -5.47
C GLY A 330 -26.81 15.58 -4.96
N PHE A 331 -27.39 14.40 -4.77
CA PHE A 331 -26.65 13.19 -4.43
C PHE A 331 -26.87 12.12 -5.49
N GLN A 332 -25.81 11.46 -5.88
CA GLN A 332 -25.90 10.29 -6.73
C GLN A 332 -26.48 9.09 -5.97
N GLN A 333 -27.15 8.17 -6.68
CA GLN A 333 -27.71 6.96 -6.08
C GLN A 333 -26.63 5.96 -5.65
N LEU A 334 -25.46 6.02 -6.27
CA LEU A 334 -24.30 5.21 -5.92
C LEU A 334 -23.36 6.01 -5.02
N PRO A 335 -22.77 5.39 -4.00
CA PRO A 335 -21.78 6.06 -3.15
C PRO A 335 -20.52 6.36 -3.95
N SER A 336 -19.87 7.46 -3.65
CA SER A 336 -18.56 7.85 -4.21
C SER A 336 -17.43 7.01 -3.59
N LEU A 337 -17.59 6.58 -2.33
CA LEU A 337 -16.62 5.74 -1.64
C LEU A 337 -17.34 4.75 -0.71
N VAL A 338 -16.80 3.53 -0.61
CA VAL A 338 -17.23 2.51 0.35
C VAL A 338 -16.03 2.07 1.18
N LEU A 339 -16.11 2.29 2.49
CA LEU A 339 -15.14 1.81 3.46
C LEU A 339 -15.66 0.54 4.11
N THR A 340 -14.81 -0.45 4.33
CA THR A 340 -15.20 -1.72 4.94
C THR A 340 -14.31 -2.06 6.13
N GLY A 341 -14.90 -2.74 7.11
CA GLY A 341 -14.17 -3.20 8.29
C GLY A 341 -14.01 -4.72 8.33
N PRO A 342 -13.16 -5.25 9.24
CA PRO A 342 -12.97 -6.68 9.43
C PRO A 342 -14.24 -7.42 9.85
N SER A 343 -14.27 -8.74 9.65
CA SER A 343 -15.38 -9.60 10.06
C SER A 343 -15.79 -9.38 11.54
N TYR A 344 -17.06 -9.30 11.77
CA TYR A 344 -17.68 -9.14 13.10
C TYR A 344 -17.31 -7.84 13.84
N SER A 345 -16.65 -6.87 13.19
CA SER A 345 -16.22 -5.64 13.85
C SER A 345 -17.36 -4.67 14.17
N GLY A 346 -18.47 -4.74 13.44
CA GLY A 346 -19.52 -3.72 13.48
C GLY A 346 -19.01 -2.36 12.98
N PHE A 347 -18.10 -2.34 12.02
CA PHE A 347 -17.56 -1.11 11.44
C PHE A 347 -18.69 -0.23 10.88
N GLY A 348 -18.70 1.04 11.22
CA GLY A 348 -19.81 1.93 10.89
C GLY A 348 -20.97 1.90 11.88
N PHE A 349 -20.80 1.27 13.07
CA PHE A 349 -21.82 1.26 14.13
C PHE A 349 -22.08 2.66 14.69
N ALA A 350 -21.05 3.46 14.85
CA ALA A 350 -21.11 4.87 15.22
C ALA A 350 -20.31 5.70 14.22
N LEU A 351 -20.84 6.87 13.87
CA LEU A 351 -20.21 7.85 13.01
C LEU A 351 -20.23 9.22 13.67
N ALA A 352 -19.20 10.01 13.48
CA ALA A 352 -19.20 11.42 13.90
C ALA A 352 -18.35 12.25 12.94
N SER A 353 -18.87 13.43 12.54
CA SER A 353 -18.03 14.52 12.05
C SER A 353 -17.22 15.05 13.21
N ILE A 354 -15.90 15.00 13.10
CA ILE A 354 -14.98 15.41 14.17
C ILE A 354 -14.38 16.79 13.94
N GLY A 355 -14.85 17.50 12.91
CA GLY A 355 -14.27 18.78 12.48
C GLY A 355 -12.96 18.55 11.72
N ASP A 356 -12.28 19.61 11.44
CA ASP A 356 -10.95 19.60 10.84
C ASP A 356 -9.90 19.36 11.94
N ILE A 357 -9.53 18.08 12.16
CA ILE A 357 -8.73 17.67 13.31
C ILE A 357 -7.25 18.01 13.15
N ASN A 358 -6.79 18.14 11.92
CA ASN A 358 -5.40 18.48 11.59
C ASN A 358 -5.21 19.92 11.10
N GLN A 359 -6.32 20.67 10.96
CA GLN A 359 -6.38 22.05 10.51
C GLN A 359 -5.78 22.23 9.09
N ASP A 360 -6.18 21.33 8.19
CA ASP A 360 -5.82 21.40 6.77
C ASP A 360 -6.91 22.04 5.89
N GLY A 361 -8.06 22.37 6.48
CA GLY A 361 -9.19 23.02 5.83
C GLY A 361 -10.33 22.07 5.45
N PHE A 362 -10.22 20.77 5.69
CA PHE A 362 -11.22 19.75 5.36
C PHE A 362 -11.79 19.11 6.64
N GLN A 363 -13.09 18.83 6.66
CA GLN A 363 -13.70 18.18 7.82
C GLN A 363 -13.48 16.68 7.80
N ASP A 364 -13.13 16.11 8.95
CA ASP A 364 -12.75 14.73 9.13
C ASP A 364 -13.85 13.88 9.78
N ILE A 365 -13.75 12.56 9.61
CA ILE A 365 -14.74 11.58 10.08
C ILE A 365 -14.09 10.55 11.02
N ALA A 366 -14.78 10.28 12.13
CA ALA A 366 -14.50 9.14 12.99
C ALA A 366 -15.52 8.02 12.77
N VAL A 367 -15.05 6.79 12.69
CA VAL A 367 -15.84 5.57 12.50
C VAL A 367 -15.60 4.62 13.66
N GLY A 368 -16.65 4.20 14.34
CA GLY A 368 -16.62 3.22 15.42
C GLY A 368 -16.77 1.80 14.92
N ALA A 369 -15.94 0.89 15.46
CA ALA A 369 -15.99 -0.55 15.27
C ALA A 369 -15.94 -1.25 16.64
N PRO A 370 -17.04 -1.19 17.43
CA PRO A 370 -17.03 -1.54 18.84
C PRO A 370 -16.81 -3.02 19.12
N PHE A 371 -17.01 -3.88 18.16
CA PHE A 371 -16.89 -5.33 18.32
C PHE A 371 -15.59 -5.89 17.76
N GLU A 372 -14.70 -5.05 17.23
CA GLU A 372 -13.37 -5.45 16.82
C GLU A 372 -12.42 -5.60 18.01
N GLY A 373 -12.30 -6.82 18.52
CA GLY A 373 -11.53 -7.12 19.74
C GLY A 373 -12.06 -6.32 20.96
N PRO A 374 -11.27 -5.39 21.54
CA PRO A 374 -11.72 -4.53 22.61
C PRO A 374 -12.56 -3.33 22.15
N GLY A 375 -12.77 -3.19 20.86
CA GLY A 375 -13.33 -2.05 20.18
C GLY A 375 -12.27 -1.11 19.63
N LYS A 376 -12.54 -0.55 18.45
CA LYS A 376 -11.65 0.40 17.77
C LYS A 376 -12.40 1.62 17.24
N VAL A 377 -11.67 2.70 17.07
CA VAL A 377 -12.10 3.91 16.38
C VAL A 377 -11.11 4.21 15.27
N TYR A 378 -11.63 4.42 14.08
CA TYR A 378 -10.88 4.76 12.87
C TYR A 378 -11.09 6.23 12.55
N ILE A 379 -10.02 6.96 12.33
CA ILE A 379 -10.02 8.37 11.95
C ILE A 379 -9.65 8.45 10.46
N TYR A 380 -10.53 9.04 9.68
CA TYR A 380 -10.34 9.27 8.26
C TYR A 380 -10.23 10.77 8.00
N HIS A 381 -9.17 11.16 7.32
CA HIS A 381 -8.99 12.52 6.85
C HIS A 381 -9.65 12.72 5.50
N SER A 382 -10.05 13.94 5.28
CA SER A 382 -10.62 14.41 4.03
C SER A 382 -9.58 15.15 3.16
N SER A 383 -9.97 15.52 1.97
CA SER A 383 -9.16 16.27 1.00
C SER A 383 -10.06 16.93 -0.04
N ALA A 384 -9.50 17.69 -0.96
CA ALA A 384 -10.27 18.31 -2.05
C ALA A 384 -11.07 17.32 -2.92
N GLU A 385 -10.66 16.05 -2.93
CA GLU A 385 -11.38 14.96 -3.62
C GLU A 385 -12.44 14.28 -2.74
N GLY A 386 -12.54 14.64 -1.46
CA GLY A 386 -13.42 14.04 -0.47
C GLY A 386 -12.67 13.17 0.55
N LEU A 387 -13.37 12.21 1.16
CA LEU A 387 -12.83 11.35 2.21
C LEU A 387 -11.79 10.38 1.65
N ARG A 388 -10.66 10.23 2.32
CA ARG A 388 -9.61 9.26 1.96
C ARG A 388 -10.05 7.82 2.29
N ASP A 389 -9.60 6.86 1.51
CA ASP A 389 -9.94 5.44 1.64
C ASP A 389 -9.17 4.72 2.75
N GLN A 390 -8.04 5.29 3.21
CA GLN A 390 -7.21 4.73 4.27
C GLN A 390 -7.35 5.52 5.57
N PRO A 391 -7.53 4.85 6.71
CA PRO A 391 -7.59 5.52 7.99
C PRO A 391 -6.23 6.11 8.36
N ARG A 392 -6.22 7.36 8.81
CA ARG A 392 -5.00 8.05 9.24
C ARG A 392 -4.55 7.63 10.62
N GLN A 393 -5.51 7.32 11.48
CA GLN A 393 -5.25 6.82 12.83
C GLN A 393 -6.26 5.73 13.18
N VAL A 394 -5.80 4.69 13.87
CA VAL A 394 -6.66 3.65 14.45
C VAL A 394 -6.36 3.56 15.94
N ILE A 395 -7.38 3.73 16.76
CA ILE A 395 -7.25 3.77 18.21
C ILE A 395 -7.99 2.56 18.79
N SER A 396 -7.28 1.76 19.57
CA SER A 396 -7.84 0.56 20.20
C SER A 396 -8.13 0.78 21.68
N GLY A 397 -9.26 0.31 22.16
CA GLY A 397 -9.61 0.32 23.57
C GLY A 397 -8.64 -0.46 24.48
N ALA A 398 -7.79 -1.32 23.91
CA ALA A 398 -6.74 -2.02 24.65
C ALA A 398 -5.57 -1.13 25.06
N GLU A 399 -5.35 -0.04 24.33
CA GLU A 399 -4.21 0.86 24.51
C GLU A 399 -4.49 2.01 25.49
N LEU A 400 -5.75 2.17 25.90
CA LEU A 400 -6.21 3.31 26.69
C LEU A 400 -6.34 2.93 28.17
N GLY A 401 -5.32 3.26 28.95
CA GLY A 401 -5.32 3.11 30.41
C GLY A 401 -4.94 1.71 30.93
N PRO A 402 -4.89 1.54 32.27
CA PRO A 402 -4.41 0.34 32.91
C PRO A 402 -5.34 -0.88 32.77
N THR A 403 -6.62 -0.63 32.48
CA THR A 403 -7.62 -1.69 32.28
C THR A 403 -8.20 -1.56 30.88
N ARG A 404 -8.23 -2.68 30.15
CA ARG A 404 -8.77 -2.72 28.79
C ARG A 404 -10.23 -2.27 28.75
N ILE A 405 -10.54 -1.32 27.89
CA ILE A 405 -11.91 -0.87 27.63
C ILE A 405 -12.50 -1.82 26.61
N LYS A 406 -13.66 -2.40 26.87
CA LYS A 406 -14.39 -3.24 25.93
C LYS A 406 -15.41 -2.40 25.17
N THR A 407 -15.72 -2.78 23.94
CA THR A 407 -16.69 -2.07 23.05
C THR A 407 -16.38 -0.58 22.87
N PHE A 408 -15.10 -0.22 22.84
CA PHE A 408 -14.65 1.13 22.58
C PHE A 408 -15.08 1.56 21.17
N GLY A 409 -15.62 2.78 21.03
CA GLY A 409 -16.19 3.24 19.76
C GLY A 409 -17.69 2.95 19.59
N TYR A 410 -18.39 2.58 20.68
CA TYR A 410 -19.83 2.35 20.66
C TYR A 410 -20.64 3.62 20.40
N SER A 411 -20.17 4.75 20.90
CA SER A 411 -20.70 6.10 20.62
C SER A 411 -19.55 7.09 20.45
N LEU A 412 -19.78 8.10 19.62
CA LEU A 412 -18.79 9.10 19.25
C LEU A 412 -19.37 10.51 19.32
N SER A 413 -18.57 11.48 19.74
CA SER A 413 -18.89 12.89 19.65
C SER A 413 -17.60 13.70 19.49
N GLY A 414 -17.48 14.47 18.42
CA GLY A 414 -16.27 15.24 18.10
C GLY A 414 -16.56 16.67 17.63
N GLY A 415 -15.55 17.37 17.15
CA GLY A 415 -15.64 18.66 16.52
C GLY A 415 -15.77 19.85 17.48
N LEU A 416 -15.38 19.67 18.75
CA LEU A 416 -15.21 20.77 19.73
C LEU A 416 -13.80 20.68 20.33
N ASP A 417 -13.14 21.81 20.41
CA ASP A 417 -11.89 21.99 21.13
C ASP A 417 -12.20 22.16 22.62
N MET A 418 -11.84 21.19 23.45
CA MET A 418 -12.16 21.15 24.89
C MET A 418 -11.05 21.70 25.76
N ASP A 419 -9.81 21.74 25.30
CA ASP A 419 -8.66 22.26 26.05
C ASP A 419 -8.19 23.64 25.58
N GLY A 420 -8.71 24.16 24.47
CA GLY A 420 -8.50 25.52 24.01
C GLY A 420 -7.27 25.68 23.10
N ASN A 421 -6.79 24.58 22.51
CA ASN A 421 -5.62 24.58 21.66
C ASN A 421 -5.91 24.78 20.16
N SER A 422 -7.16 25.04 19.80
CA SER A 422 -7.69 25.23 18.43
C SER A 422 -7.87 23.95 17.62
N TYR A 423 -7.49 22.78 18.14
CA TYR A 423 -7.70 21.50 17.48
C TYR A 423 -8.90 20.77 18.10
N PRO A 424 -9.85 20.28 17.30
CA PRO A 424 -11.02 19.57 17.80
C PRO A 424 -10.67 18.27 18.50
N ASP A 425 -11.37 17.97 19.60
CA ASP A 425 -11.21 16.76 20.39
C ASP A 425 -12.27 15.70 20.06
N LEU A 426 -12.01 14.46 20.47
CA LEU A 426 -12.92 13.34 20.28
C LEU A 426 -13.30 12.67 21.60
N LEU A 427 -14.60 12.62 21.88
CA LEU A 427 -15.17 11.86 22.99
C LEU A 427 -15.70 10.53 22.48
N VAL A 428 -15.26 9.44 23.11
CA VAL A 428 -15.60 8.07 22.73
C VAL A 428 -16.25 7.36 23.92
N GLY A 429 -17.42 6.77 23.68
CA GLY A 429 -18.13 5.95 24.64
C GLY A 429 -17.90 4.45 24.45
N SER A 430 -18.22 3.70 25.51
CA SER A 430 -18.17 2.25 25.54
C SER A 430 -19.26 1.66 26.45
N LEU A 431 -19.60 0.40 26.27
CA LEU A 431 -20.51 -0.31 27.17
C LEU A 431 -19.82 -0.81 28.46
N SER A 432 -18.50 -0.63 28.58
CA SER A 432 -17.72 -1.01 29.76
C SER A 432 -17.69 0.03 30.86
N GLU A 433 -18.68 0.93 30.89
CA GLU A 433 -18.89 1.94 31.92
C GLU A 433 -17.78 3.01 31.94
N ARG A 434 -17.13 3.21 30.79
CA ARG A 434 -16.05 4.17 30.60
C ARG A 434 -16.27 5.01 29.36
N VAL A 435 -15.91 6.27 29.53
CA VAL A 435 -15.89 7.25 28.45
C VAL A 435 -14.50 7.85 28.39
N VAL A 436 -14.01 8.06 27.20
CA VAL A 436 -12.65 8.52 26.91
C VAL A 436 -12.71 9.82 26.13
N LEU A 437 -12.12 10.86 26.65
CA LEU A 437 -11.81 12.06 25.86
C LEU A 437 -10.37 11.95 25.34
N LEU A 438 -10.23 11.92 24.02
CA LEU A 438 -8.97 11.98 23.30
C LEU A 438 -8.73 13.42 22.87
N ARG A 439 -7.66 14.03 23.39
CA ARG A 439 -7.32 15.41 23.05
C ARG A 439 -6.43 15.44 21.82
N ALA A 440 -6.68 16.40 20.94
CA ALA A 440 -5.85 16.61 19.77
C ALA A 440 -4.59 17.40 20.13
N ARG A 441 -3.47 17.03 19.55
CA ARG A 441 -2.17 17.69 19.70
C ARG A 441 -1.94 18.64 18.54
N PRO A 442 -1.22 19.75 18.75
CA PRO A 442 -0.87 20.65 17.67
C PRO A 442 -0.17 19.94 16.52
N VAL A 443 -0.50 20.29 15.29
CA VAL A 443 0.11 19.78 14.07
C VAL A 443 1.09 20.82 13.55
N ILE A 444 2.33 20.40 13.27
CA ILE A 444 3.36 21.26 12.72
C ILE A 444 3.75 20.85 11.30
N ASN A 445 3.93 21.87 10.48
CA ASN A 445 4.42 21.73 9.11
C ASN A 445 5.89 22.11 9.06
N ILE A 446 6.71 21.28 8.45
CA ILE A 446 8.09 21.63 8.16
C ILE A 446 8.11 22.44 6.86
N LEU A 447 8.52 23.69 6.95
CA LEU A 447 8.51 24.68 5.86
C LEU A 447 9.80 24.60 5.04
N ASP A 448 10.95 24.73 5.73
CA ASP A 448 12.25 24.61 5.11
C ASP A 448 12.73 23.16 5.22
N LYS A 449 13.09 22.57 4.09
CA LYS A 449 13.61 21.20 3.99
C LYS A 449 14.86 21.22 3.10
N THR A 450 15.69 22.23 3.29
CA THR A 450 16.93 22.34 2.51
C THR A 450 17.82 21.15 2.80
N PHE A 451 18.12 20.41 1.76
CA PHE A 451 18.99 19.25 1.79
C PHE A 451 19.91 19.31 0.58
N THR A 452 21.11 19.85 0.78
CA THR A 452 22.06 20.12 -0.30
C THR A 452 23.43 19.58 0.02
N VAL A 453 24.18 19.29 -1.01
CA VAL A 453 25.58 18.85 -0.91
C VAL A 453 26.49 19.82 -1.70
N THR A 454 27.56 20.22 -1.08
CA THR A 454 28.57 21.10 -1.71
C THR A 454 29.93 20.43 -1.67
N PRO A 455 30.57 20.24 -2.81
CA PRO A 455 30.11 20.49 -4.19
C PRO A 455 29.13 19.44 -4.66
N SER A 456 28.19 19.78 -5.55
CA SER A 456 27.26 18.85 -6.19
C SER A 456 27.90 17.95 -7.25
N LYS A 457 29.10 18.35 -7.72
CA LYS A 457 29.97 17.55 -8.60
C LYS A 457 31.30 17.33 -7.91
N VAL A 458 31.63 16.09 -7.64
CA VAL A 458 32.89 15.73 -6.92
C VAL A 458 33.95 15.25 -7.88
N ASP A 459 35.13 15.82 -7.74
CA ASP A 459 36.37 15.31 -8.36
C ASP A 459 37.12 14.47 -7.31
N PRO A 460 37.22 13.15 -7.51
CA PRO A 460 37.92 12.28 -6.56
C PRO A 460 39.38 12.68 -6.31
N ALA A 461 40.01 13.34 -7.27
CA ALA A 461 41.42 13.80 -7.13
C ALA A 461 41.54 14.98 -6.18
N GLN A 462 40.49 15.74 -5.95
CA GLN A 462 40.48 16.90 -5.05
C GLN A 462 40.02 16.56 -3.65
N CYS A 463 39.49 15.34 -3.43
CA CYS A 463 39.06 14.88 -2.12
C CYS A 463 40.24 14.61 -1.21
N THR A 464 40.18 15.14 0.01
CA THR A 464 41.14 14.82 1.07
C THR A 464 40.58 13.75 2.01
N PRO A 465 41.44 13.03 2.75
CA PRO A 465 40.95 12.04 3.73
C PRO A 465 40.10 12.62 4.86
N LYS A 466 40.03 13.94 5.00
CA LYS A 466 39.30 14.66 6.06
C LYS A 466 38.12 15.48 5.57
N SER A 467 38.10 15.89 4.31
CA SER A 467 37.06 16.73 3.77
C SER A 467 36.94 16.49 2.26
N CYS A 468 35.76 16.15 1.80
CA CYS A 468 35.46 15.95 0.39
C CYS A 468 34.15 16.64 0.00
N MET A 469 33.10 16.44 0.75
CA MET A 469 31.78 17.01 0.50
C MET A 469 31.13 17.40 1.82
N THR A 470 30.39 18.50 1.80
CA THR A 470 29.65 18.99 2.96
C THR A 470 28.15 18.88 2.68
N VAL A 471 27.43 18.13 3.50
CA VAL A 471 25.99 18.01 3.47
C VAL A 471 25.38 19.06 4.37
N THR A 472 24.52 19.92 3.85
CA THR A 472 23.84 20.99 4.59
C THR A 472 22.36 20.65 4.73
N LEU A 473 21.88 20.70 5.98
CA LEU A 473 20.50 20.45 6.38
C LEU A 473 19.95 21.71 7.03
N CYS A 474 18.80 22.21 6.56
CA CYS A 474 18.10 23.31 7.20
C CYS A 474 16.64 22.91 7.40
N PHE A 475 16.10 23.23 8.59
CA PHE A 475 14.70 23.02 8.90
C PHE A 475 14.11 24.27 9.55
N SER A 476 12.86 24.55 9.21
CA SER A 476 12.00 25.47 9.93
C SER A 476 10.58 24.93 9.98
N TYR A 477 9.79 25.40 10.92
CA TYR A 477 8.42 24.88 11.07
C TYR A 477 7.44 26.01 11.39
N ASN A 478 6.14 25.75 11.17
CA ASN A 478 5.02 26.50 11.71
C ASN A 478 3.94 25.53 12.19
N GLN A 479 3.04 26.03 13.03
CA GLN A 479 1.83 25.33 13.42
C GLN A 479 0.76 25.47 12.35
N SER A 480 -0.05 24.44 12.10
CA SER A 480 -1.12 24.50 11.08
C SER A 480 -2.26 25.42 11.49
N ALA A 481 -2.60 25.52 12.79
CA ALA A 481 -3.57 26.44 13.33
C ALA A 481 -3.23 26.82 14.79
N GLY A 482 -3.90 27.82 15.33
CA GLY A 482 -3.71 28.27 16.71
C GLY A 482 -2.82 29.51 16.83
N ASP A 483 -1.83 29.48 17.71
CA ASP A 483 -0.94 30.60 17.96
C ASP A 483 0.03 30.84 16.78
N PRO A 484 -0.07 31.95 16.05
CA PRO A 484 0.85 32.27 14.97
C PRO A 484 2.31 32.46 15.44
N ASN A 485 2.52 32.67 16.75
CA ASN A 485 3.84 32.79 17.37
C ASN A 485 4.29 31.50 18.06
N TYR A 486 3.65 30.38 17.74
CA TYR A 486 4.05 29.10 18.29
C TYR A 486 5.53 28.84 18.08
N SER A 487 6.28 28.76 19.16
CA SER A 487 7.75 28.66 19.16
C SER A 487 8.27 27.65 20.17
N GLU A 488 7.45 26.65 20.47
CA GLU A 488 7.86 25.54 21.35
C GLU A 488 9.11 24.86 20.82
N ARG A 489 9.99 24.50 21.74
CA ARG A 489 11.22 23.79 21.36
C ARG A 489 10.90 22.37 20.97
N ILE A 490 11.24 22.01 19.73
CA ILE A 490 11.07 20.68 19.17
C ILE A 490 12.38 20.11 18.64
N THR A 491 12.57 18.82 18.74
CA THR A 491 13.75 18.13 18.25
C THR A 491 13.36 17.09 17.21
N LEU A 492 13.92 17.24 16.00
CA LEU A 492 13.83 16.21 14.97
C LEU A 492 15.02 15.28 15.08
N GLN A 493 14.78 13.99 15.02
CA GLN A 493 15.80 13.00 14.73
C GLN A 493 15.82 12.76 13.23
N TYR A 494 16.96 13.02 12.59
CA TYR A 494 17.13 12.78 11.16
C TYR A 494 18.13 11.65 10.91
N THR A 495 17.89 10.89 9.86
CA THR A 495 18.80 9.84 9.38
C THR A 495 19.16 10.13 7.94
N LEU A 496 20.45 10.18 7.67
CA LEU A 496 21.01 10.30 6.34
C LEU A 496 21.52 8.93 5.89
N GLU A 497 21.19 8.53 4.69
CA GLU A 497 21.71 7.33 4.04
C GLU A 497 22.36 7.70 2.72
N ALA A 498 23.61 7.32 2.56
CA ALA A 498 24.36 7.60 1.35
C ALA A 498 24.63 6.31 0.57
N ASP A 499 24.36 6.33 -0.73
CA ASP A 499 24.63 5.22 -1.66
C ASP A 499 23.92 3.91 -1.27
N LYS A 500 22.67 4.01 -0.80
CA LYS A 500 21.84 2.95 -0.23
C LYS A 500 21.78 1.68 -1.08
N ASP A 501 21.71 1.84 -2.40
CA ASP A 501 21.50 0.72 -3.33
C ASP A 501 22.81 -0.02 -3.67
N ARG A 502 23.93 0.36 -3.05
CA ARG A 502 25.24 -0.23 -3.32
C ARG A 502 25.90 -0.90 -2.12
N HIS A 503 26.48 -2.03 -2.36
CA HIS A 503 27.25 -2.79 -1.40
C HIS A 503 28.58 -3.25 -2.03
N PRO A 504 29.73 -2.70 -1.59
CA PRO A 504 29.93 -1.67 -0.56
C PRO A 504 29.56 -0.26 -1.05
N PRO A 505 29.17 0.66 -0.16
CA PRO A 505 28.91 2.05 -0.50
C PRO A 505 30.22 2.77 -0.87
N ARG A 506 30.12 3.81 -1.72
CA ARG A 506 31.29 4.60 -2.20
C ARG A 506 31.71 5.72 -1.24
N VAL A 507 30.84 6.04 -0.27
CA VAL A 507 31.04 7.16 0.67
C VAL A 507 30.74 6.75 2.11
N ARG A 508 31.27 7.55 3.05
CA ARG A 508 31.00 7.43 4.48
C ARG A 508 30.91 8.80 5.13
N PHE A 509 30.09 8.95 6.16
CA PHE A 509 30.07 10.15 6.99
C PHE A 509 31.27 10.16 7.93
N SER A 510 31.91 11.31 8.08
CA SER A 510 33.09 11.48 8.96
C SER A 510 32.75 11.17 10.41
N GLY A 511 31.53 11.54 10.88
CA GLY A 511 31.12 11.36 12.26
C GLY A 511 30.80 9.92 12.65
N SER A 512 30.13 9.15 11.78
CA SER A 512 29.70 7.76 12.05
C SER A 512 30.63 6.70 11.48
N GLN A 513 31.57 7.09 10.60
CA GLN A 513 32.39 6.18 9.79
C GLN A 513 31.56 5.14 9.01
N SER A 514 30.28 5.42 8.74
CA SER A 514 29.33 4.59 8.05
C SER A 514 28.69 5.35 6.87
N ALA A 515 28.03 4.64 5.96
CA ALA A 515 27.17 5.23 4.95
C ALA A 515 25.87 5.82 5.53
N THR A 516 25.58 5.53 6.80
CA THR A 516 24.43 6.06 7.51
C THR A 516 24.88 6.97 8.66
N TYR A 517 24.14 8.05 8.86
CA TYR A 517 24.34 9.00 9.94
C TYR A 517 23.00 9.36 10.56
N THR A 518 22.88 9.27 11.89
CA THR A 518 21.70 9.71 12.64
C THR A 518 22.10 10.87 13.54
N GLY A 519 21.34 11.95 13.49
CA GLY A 519 21.59 13.15 14.29
C GLY A 519 20.28 13.77 14.78
N ASP A 520 20.40 14.68 15.73
CA ASP A 520 19.29 15.41 16.32
C ASP A 520 19.35 16.88 15.87
N PHE A 521 18.20 17.46 15.55
CA PHE A 521 18.06 18.82 15.10
C PHE A 521 17.02 19.55 15.93
N SER A 522 17.45 20.48 16.79
CA SER A 522 16.57 21.23 17.71
C SER A 522 16.21 22.59 17.15
N MET A 523 14.92 22.88 17.00
CA MET A 523 14.35 24.14 16.53
C MET A 523 13.63 24.85 17.68
N PRO A 524 13.49 26.19 17.70
CA PRO A 524 13.94 27.13 16.65
C PRO A 524 15.42 27.57 16.79
N ASP A 525 16.15 27.09 17.81
CA ASP A 525 17.52 27.55 18.13
C ASP A 525 18.49 27.30 16.98
N THR A 526 18.37 26.16 16.31
CA THR A 526 19.20 25.77 15.18
C THR A 526 18.43 25.93 13.88
N ARG A 527 18.99 26.62 12.90
CA ARG A 527 18.42 26.75 11.56
C ARG A 527 19.05 25.80 10.54
N CYS A 528 20.35 25.60 10.61
CA CYS A 528 21.10 24.73 9.70
C CYS A 528 22.18 23.96 10.45
N GLN A 529 22.45 22.75 9.99
CA GLN A 529 23.57 21.90 10.42
C GLN A 529 24.32 21.37 9.21
N THR A 530 25.58 21.07 9.38
CA THR A 530 26.43 20.51 8.33
C THR A 530 27.06 19.19 8.76
N GLN A 531 27.18 18.25 7.83
CA GLN A 531 27.83 16.97 8.03
C GLN A 531 28.85 16.71 6.92
N GLU A 532 30.02 16.22 7.30
CA GLU A 532 31.09 15.90 6.34
C GLU A 532 30.92 14.49 5.78
N LEU A 533 30.91 14.38 4.46
CA LEU A 533 30.81 13.13 3.70
C LEU A 533 32.15 12.89 2.97
N LEU A 534 32.74 11.74 3.21
CA LEU A 534 34.04 11.35 2.68
C LEU A 534 33.88 10.31 1.58
N LEU A 535 34.64 10.44 0.51
CA LEU A 535 34.71 9.43 -0.53
C LEU A 535 35.66 8.31 -0.10
N LEU A 536 35.31 7.07 -0.38
CA LEU A 536 36.19 5.91 -0.13
C LEU A 536 37.25 5.81 -1.23
N ASP A 537 38.38 5.18 -0.87
CA ASP A 537 39.47 4.94 -1.83
C ASP A 537 39.00 3.96 -2.93
N ASN A 538 39.52 4.14 -4.14
CA ASN A 538 39.31 3.23 -5.29
C ASN A 538 37.84 3.09 -5.76
N VAL A 539 37.11 4.19 -5.84
CA VAL A 539 35.79 4.20 -6.42
C VAL A 539 35.82 3.77 -7.89
N ARG A 540 35.24 2.61 -8.20
CA ARG A 540 35.18 2.07 -9.57
C ARG A 540 34.11 2.74 -10.40
N ASP A 541 32.89 2.83 -9.88
CA ASP A 541 31.76 3.47 -10.56
C ASP A 541 31.74 4.98 -10.33
N LYS A 542 32.03 5.71 -11.38
CA LYS A 542 31.97 7.19 -11.42
C LYS A 542 30.89 7.71 -12.34
N LEU A 543 30.11 6.82 -12.97
CA LEU A 543 29.03 7.22 -13.89
C LEU A 543 27.73 7.48 -13.16
N HIS A 544 27.33 6.59 -12.27
CA HIS A 544 26.11 6.76 -11.51
C HIS A 544 26.32 7.75 -10.37
N PRO A 545 25.37 8.69 -10.20
CA PRO A 545 25.43 9.62 -9.08
C PRO A 545 25.35 8.87 -7.76
N ILE A 546 25.91 9.46 -6.71
CA ILE A 546 25.70 9.02 -5.34
C ILE A 546 24.37 9.60 -4.90
N VAL A 547 23.40 8.74 -4.59
CA VAL A 547 22.10 9.16 -4.05
C VAL A 547 22.24 9.28 -2.54
N LEU A 548 21.89 10.43 -2.01
CA LEU A 548 21.85 10.72 -0.59
C LEU A 548 20.39 10.96 -0.22
N SER A 549 19.85 10.12 0.65
CA SER A 549 18.49 10.23 1.18
C SER A 549 18.51 10.73 2.62
N MET A 550 17.50 11.50 2.96
CA MET A 550 17.25 12.01 4.30
C MET A 550 15.86 11.61 4.73
N ASN A 551 15.74 11.04 5.91
CA ASN A 551 14.46 10.79 6.58
C ASN A 551 14.49 11.44 7.96
N TYR A 552 13.36 12.02 8.42
CA TYR A 552 13.28 12.65 9.73
C TYR A 552 11.98 12.32 10.45
N SER A 553 12.05 12.31 11.77
CA SER A 553 10.93 12.08 12.68
C SER A 553 11.05 12.95 13.92
N LEU A 554 9.95 13.17 14.62
CA LEU A 554 9.96 13.91 15.87
C LEU A 554 10.46 13.02 17.02
N LEU A 555 11.49 13.48 17.74
CA LEU A 555 12.12 12.72 18.82
C LEU A 555 11.31 12.79 20.12
N GLU A 556 10.61 13.89 20.35
CA GLU A 556 9.97 14.19 21.63
C GLU A 556 8.67 13.42 21.83
N ARG A 557 8.58 12.75 22.98
CA ARG A 557 7.37 12.06 23.45
C ARG A 557 7.07 12.50 24.86
N PRO A 558 5.80 12.76 25.22
CA PRO A 558 5.44 13.09 26.58
C PRO A 558 5.81 11.95 27.55
N ARG A 559 6.57 12.27 28.59
CA ARG A 559 7.16 11.26 29.52
C ARG A 559 6.54 11.25 30.91
N THR A 560 5.64 12.18 31.27
CA THR A 560 5.16 12.34 32.63
C THR A 560 3.64 12.28 32.75
N PHE A 561 3.17 11.70 33.88
CA PHE A 561 1.75 11.48 34.18
C PHE A 561 1.01 12.74 34.72
N GLN A 562 1.69 13.82 34.98
CA GLN A 562 1.09 15.04 35.51
C GLN A 562 1.05 16.14 34.46
N LEU A 563 0.17 15.96 33.48
CA LEU A 563 -0.04 16.95 32.44
C LEU A 563 -1.23 17.84 32.85
N GLY A 564 -1.03 19.14 32.97
CA GLY A 564 -2.11 20.14 33.06
C GLY A 564 -2.95 20.19 31.78
N PRO A 565 -4.04 20.94 31.71
CA PRO A 565 -4.92 21.00 30.53
C PRO A 565 -4.21 21.42 29.25
N HIS A 566 -3.21 22.30 29.32
CA HIS A 566 -2.44 22.78 28.14
C HIS A 566 -1.09 22.09 27.95
N SER A 567 -0.82 21.01 28.65
CA SER A 567 0.50 20.40 28.64
C SER A 567 0.81 19.59 27.39
N LEU A 568 -0.20 19.22 26.58
CA LEU A 568 -0.01 18.54 25.31
C LEU A 568 0.45 19.48 24.19
N ASP A 569 0.25 20.79 24.34
CA ASP A 569 0.63 21.80 23.35
C ASP A 569 2.16 21.86 23.14
N ALA A 570 2.92 21.52 24.19
CA ALA A 570 4.38 21.39 24.12
C ALA A 570 4.87 20.13 23.37
N PHE A 571 3.97 19.25 22.96
CA PHE A 571 4.30 17.97 22.29
C PHE A 571 3.54 17.84 20.98
N PRO A 572 3.84 18.68 19.98
CA PRO A 572 3.18 18.63 18.68
C PRO A 572 3.45 17.33 17.94
N VAL A 573 2.77 17.15 16.83
CA VAL A 573 3.00 16.07 15.88
C VAL A 573 3.35 16.63 14.51
N LEU A 574 4.12 15.88 13.74
CA LEU A 574 4.40 16.25 12.34
C LEU A 574 3.18 16.01 11.46
N ASN A 575 2.93 16.94 10.56
CA ASN A 575 1.94 16.74 9.50
C ASN A 575 2.34 15.56 8.61
N GLN A 576 1.56 14.52 8.65
CA GLN A 576 1.82 13.27 7.90
C GLN A 576 1.48 13.38 6.41
N ASP A 577 0.80 14.43 5.96
CA ASP A 577 0.53 14.66 4.55
C ASP A 577 1.74 15.27 3.83
N GLN A 578 2.73 15.74 4.58
CA GLN A 578 4.03 16.13 4.06
C GLN A 578 4.97 14.93 3.96
N SER A 579 5.74 14.84 2.87
CA SER A 579 6.83 13.88 2.81
C SER A 579 7.89 14.18 3.87
N HIS A 580 8.25 13.17 4.66
CA HIS A 580 9.33 13.23 5.64
C HIS A 580 10.66 12.73 5.05
N GLU A 581 10.69 12.47 3.76
CA GLU A 581 11.84 12.02 3.02
C GLU A 581 12.25 13.08 1.98
N ASN A 582 13.53 13.22 1.78
CA ASN A 582 14.11 14.06 0.73
C ASN A 582 15.35 13.37 0.16
N GLU A 583 15.63 13.59 -1.12
CA GLU A 583 16.78 13.01 -1.79
C GLU A 583 17.59 14.10 -2.53
N THR A 584 18.88 13.94 -2.51
CA THR A 584 19.81 14.74 -3.32
C THR A 584 20.83 13.84 -3.99
N LYS A 585 21.36 14.30 -5.12
CA LYS A 585 22.30 13.52 -5.94
C LYS A 585 23.64 14.25 -6.04
N ILE A 586 24.70 13.49 -5.93
CA ILE A 586 26.08 13.96 -6.10
C ILE A 586 26.64 13.32 -7.36
N GLU A 587 27.02 14.11 -8.32
CA GLU A 587 27.64 13.64 -9.55
C GLU A 587 29.15 13.58 -9.41
N PHE A 588 29.78 12.67 -10.14
CA PHE A 588 31.22 12.71 -10.32
C PHE A 588 31.58 13.65 -11.45
N GLN A 589 32.68 14.40 -11.28
CA GLN A 589 33.29 15.14 -12.38
C GLN A 589 33.92 14.13 -13.35
N LYS A 590 33.48 14.13 -14.60
CA LYS A 590 33.96 13.26 -15.67
C LYS A 590 34.62 14.08 -16.75
N GLU A 591 35.59 13.49 -17.45
CA GLU A 591 36.24 14.14 -18.61
C GLU A 591 35.45 13.88 -19.91
N CYS A 592 34.13 14.04 -19.84
CA CYS A 592 33.20 13.70 -20.94
C CYS A 592 32.30 14.91 -21.26
N GLY A 593 32.79 15.74 -22.20
CA GLY A 593 32.03 16.89 -22.73
C GLY A 593 31.53 17.91 -21.70
N SER A 594 30.71 18.86 -22.14
CA SER A 594 30.13 19.90 -21.29
C SER A 594 28.90 19.45 -20.51
N ASP A 595 28.24 18.39 -20.98
CA ASP A 595 27.04 17.79 -20.36
C ASP A 595 27.38 16.75 -19.26
N ASN A 596 28.66 16.44 -19.08
CA ASN A 596 29.16 15.42 -18.14
C ASN A 596 28.60 14.02 -18.42
N GLN A 597 28.11 13.74 -19.66
CA GLN A 597 27.67 12.43 -20.12
C GLN A 597 28.68 11.82 -21.08
N CYS A 598 29.04 10.59 -20.87
CA CYS A 598 30.07 9.91 -21.65
C CYS A 598 29.43 9.11 -22.80
N TYR A 599 29.73 9.50 -24.04
CA TYR A 599 29.31 8.82 -25.26
C TYR A 599 30.47 8.06 -25.85
N SER A 600 30.57 6.77 -25.54
CA SER A 600 31.64 5.91 -26.01
C SER A 600 31.41 5.42 -27.45
N ASN A 601 32.46 4.92 -28.09
CA ASN A 601 32.40 4.26 -29.38
C ASN A 601 33.33 3.04 -29.40
N LEU A 602 32.94 2.03 -28.64
CA LEU A 602 33.65 0.78 -28.58
C LEU A 602 33.36 -0.05 -29.84
N GLN A 603 34.40 -0.43 -30.53
CA GLN A 603 34.32 -1.29 -31.71
C GLN A 603 35.19 -2.52 -31.50
N LEU A 604 34.66 -3.70 -31.83
CA LEU A 604 35.34 -4.99 -31.70
C LEU A 604 35.58 -5.62 -33.05
N ARG A 605 36.78 -6.13 -33.26
CA ARG A 605 37.14 -7.01 -34.39
C ARG A 605 37.80 -8.23 -33.84
N SER A 606 37.40 -9.38 -34.34
CA SER A 606 37.98 -10.68 -33.95
C SER A 606 38.39 -11.50 -35.14
N SER A 607 39.42 -12.32 -34.97
CA SER A 607 39.84 -13.30 -35.95
C SER A 607 40.59 -14.47 -35.32
N PHE A 608 40.35 -15.68 -35.79
CA PHE A 608 41.15 -16.81 -35.41
C PHE A 608 42.51 -16.73 -36.11
N VAL A 609 43.55 -16.98 -35.36
CA VAL A 609 44.94 -16.85 -35.86
C VAL A 609 45.77 -18.11 -35.54
N THR A 610 46.85 -18.28 -36.26
CA THR A 610 47.88 -19.32 -35.99
C THR A 610 48.76 -18.93 -34.79
N GLU A 611 49.61 -19.81 -34.30
CA GLU A 611 50.63 -19.52 -33.26
C GLU A 611 51.57 -18.35 -33.63
N GLN A 612 51.73 -18.10 -34.92
CA GLN A 612 52.56 -17.00 -35.45
C GLN A 612 51.72 -15.73 -35.70
N ASN A 613 50.49 -15.67 -35.14
CA ASN A 613 49.55 -14.54 -35.28
C ASN A 613 49.11 -14.24 -36.73
N GLN A 614 49.16 -15.23 -37.61
CA GLN A 614 48.63 -15.11 -38.96
C GLN A 614 47.15 -15.48 -39.00
N PRO A 615 46.23 -14.69 -39.59
CA PRO A 615 44.82 -15.03 -39.69
C PRO A 615 44.61 -16.32 -40.47
N LEU A 616 43.69 -17.18 -39.99
CA LEU A 616 43.29 -18.39 -40.67
C LEU A 616 42.64 -18.06 -42.04
N PRO A 617 42.79 -18.95 -43.05
CA PRO A 617 42.24 -18.75 -44.39
C PRO A 617 40.70 -18.60 -44.33
N ARG A 618 40.17 -17.84 -45.28
CA ARG A 618 38.72 -17.63 -45.39
C ARG A 618 38.16 -18.26 -46.66
N VAL A 619 37.02 -18.90 -46.53
CA VAL A 619 36.21 -19.41 -47.67
C VAL A 619 34.83 -18.81 -47.54
N ASN A 620 34.33 -18.13 -48.55
CA ASN A 620 33.06 -17.43 -48.59
C ASN A 620 32.88 -16.47 -47.40
N GLY A 621 33.97 -15.77 -46.99
CA GLY A 621 33.94 -14.78 -45.88
C GLY A 621 34.12 -15.36 -44.48
N THR A 622 33.96 -16.67 -44.28
CA THR A 622 34.12 -17.35 -43.00
C THR A 622 35.50 -17.97 -42.86
N GLN A 623 36.11 -17.92 -41.69
CA GLN A 623 37.40 -18.55 -41.45
C GLN A 623 37.27 -20.06 -41.40
N VAL A 624 38.27 -20.76 -41.93
CA VAL A 624 38.30 -22.23 -42.05
C VAL A 624 39.54 -22.77 -41.36
N LEU A 625 39.35 -23.74 -40.48
CA LEU A 625 40.38 -24.52 -39.85
C LEU A 625 40.54 -25.84 -40.60
N GLN A 626 41.71 -26.07 -41.22
CA GLN A 626 42.10 -27.41 -41.70
C GLN A 626 42.57 -28.22 -40.47
N TYR A 627 41.61 -28.97 -39.90
CA TYR A 627 41.86 -29.70 -38.65
C TYR A 627 42.64 -30.97 -38.91
N SER A 628 43.82 -31.03 -38.33
CA SER A 628 44.65 -32.25 -38.27
C SER A 628 44.92 -32.57 -36.79
N ARG A 629 45.47 -33.74 -36.52
CA ARG A 629 45.87 -34.16 -35.17
C ARG A 629 46.91 -33.28 -34.51
N ASP A 630 47.58 -32.50 -35.25
CA ASP A 630 48.64 -31.64 -34.78
C ASP A 630 48.11 -30.30 -34.24
N VAL A 631 46.86 -29.96 -34.57
CA VAL A 631 46.19 -28.74 -34.08
C VAL A 631 45.64 -29.00 -32.68
N ARG A 632 46.45 -28.68 -31.67
CA ARG A 632 46.08 -28.80 -30.25
C ARG A 632 45.55 -27.50 -29.66
N LYS A 633 45.93 -26.38 -30.23
CA LYS A 633 45.58 -25.03 -29.73
C LYS A 633 45.04 -24.17 -30.86
N LEU A 634 44.06 -23.36 -30.50
CA LEU A 634 43.49 -22.31 -31.33
C LEU A 634 43.69 -20.95 -30.66
N HIS A 635 43.98 -19.93 -31.44
CA HIS A 635 44.17 -18.59 -30.94
C HIS A 635 43.09 -17.67 -31.52
N LEU A 636 42.41 -16.90 -30.67
CA LEU A 636 41.50 -15.87 -31.10
C LEU A 636 42.09 -14.50 -30.76
N SER A 637 42.41 -13.76 -31.81
CA SER A 637 42.87 -12.37 -31.69
C SER A 637 41.68 -11.44 -31.69
N ILE A 638 41.59 -10.59 -30.70
CA ILE A 638 40.51 -9.64 -30.45
C ILE A 638 41.13 -8.25 -30.38
N ASN A 639 40.66 -7.31 -31.20
CA ASN A 639 41.10 -5.92 -31.21
C ASN A 639 39.90 -5.04 -30.89
N ILE A 640 40.01 -4.27 -29.82
CA ILE A 640 38.96 -3.38 -29.33
C ILE A 640 39.48 -1.97 -29.37
N THR A 641 38.71 -1.04 -29.90
CA THR A 641 39.08 0.39 -30.02
C THR A 641 37.97 1.28 -29.56
N ASN A 642 38.33 2.43 -28.95
CA ASN A 642 37.36 3.50 -28.60
C ASN A 642 37.79 4.76 -29.38
N VAL A 643 37.36 4.88 -30.62
CA VAL A 643 37.77 5.99 -31.51
C VAL A 643 36.52 6.72 -31.99
N PRO A 644 36.58 8.07 -32.06
CA PRO A 644 35.48 8.86 -32.56
C PRO A 644 35.14 8.50 -34.00
N SER A 645 33.86 8.23 -34.25
CA SER A 645 33.26 8.09 -35.56
C SER A 645 31.84 8.58 -35.52
N ALA A 646 31.43 9.42 -36.46
CA ALA A 646 30.05 9.93 -36.48
C ALA A 646 29.02 8.78 -36.48
N PRO A 647 27.98 8.84 -35.63
CA PRO A 647 27.58 9.95 -34.75
C PRO A 647 28.25 9.99 -33.35
N TRP A 648 29.10 9.01 -33.00
CA TRP A 648 29.63 8.82 -31.66
C TRP A 648 30.97 9.57 -31.44
N ASN A 649 31.09 10.25 -30.29
CA ASN A 649 32.28 11.04 -29.97
C ASN A 649 33.49 10.19 -29.52
N GLY A 650 33.30 8.93 -29.17
CA GLY A 650 34.33 8.04 -28.67
C GLY A 650 34.98 8.54 -27.38
N GLU A 651 34.17 9.12 -26.48
CA GLU A 651 34.54 9.54 -25.16
C GLU A 651 34.86 8.37 -24.25
N ASP A 652 35.27 8.59 -23.04
CA ASP A 652 35.68 7.55 -22.08
C ASP A 652 34.59 6.51 -21.83
N ALA A 653 34.93 5.26 -22.05
CA ALA A 653 34.06 4.12 -21.78
C ALA A 653 34.35 3.59 -20.37
N HIS A 654 33.40 3.83 -19.46
CA HIS A 654 33.52 3.38 -18.08
C HIS A 654 33.06 1.94 -17.93
N GLU A 655 33.78 1.19 -17.07
CA GLU A 655 33.57 -0.25 -16.88
C GLU A 655 33.45 -1.00 -18.21
N ALA A 656 34.44 -0.80 -19.08
CA ALA A 656 34.47 -1.50 -20.34
C ALA A 656 34.87 -2.96 -20.09
N LEU A 657 33.96 -3.88 -20.41
CA LEU A 657 34.11 -5.32 -20.19
C LEU A 657 33.89 -6.06 -21.50
N LEU A 658 34.64 -7.12 -21.71
CA LEU A 658 34.41 -8.11 -22.78
C LEU A 658 34.09 -9.46 -22.15
N ASN A 659 32.89 -9.96 -22.41
CA ASN A 659 32.48 -11.31 -22.02
C ASN A 659 32.57 -12.23 -23.21
N VAL A 660 33.31 -13.36 -23.09
CA VAL A 660 33.50 -14.31 -24.16
C VAL A 660 32.85 -15.64 -23.78
N THR A 661 31.79 -15.99 -24.50
CA THR A 661 31.10 -17.27 -24.34
C THR A 661 31.72 -18.29 -25.28
N VAL A 662 32.28 -19.33 -24.72
CA VAL A 662 33.06 -20.37 -25.42
C VAL A 662 32.25 -21.65 -25.51
N PRO A 663 32.14 -22.28 -26.68
CA PRO A 663 31.46 -23.56 -26.84
C PRO A 663 32.22 -24.71 -26.14
N PRO A 664 31.55 -25.82 -25.77
CA PRO A 664 32.18 -26.96 -25.09
C PRO A 664 33.32 -27.61 -25.90
N SER A 665 33.38 -27.32 -27.18
CA SER A 665 34.45 -27.83 -28.07
C SER A 665 35.82 -27.18 -27.85
N LEU A 666 35.86 -26.07 -27.13
CA LEU A 666 37.05 -25.31 -26.82
C LEU A 666 37.20 -25.11 -25.31
N LEU A 667 38.42 -25.28 -24.80
CA LEU A 667 38.74 -24.97 -23.39
C LEU A 667 39.69 -23.74 -23.36
N PRO A 668 39.30 -22.61 -22.74
CA PRO A 668 40.20 -21.48 -22.62
C PRO A 668 41.38 -21.81 -21.69
N SER A 669 42.60 -21.54 -22.12
CA SER A 669 43.78 -21.93 -21.37
C SER A 669 44.70 -20.77 -20.99
N SER A 670 44.81 -19.73 -21.79
CA SER A 670 45.58 -18.55 -21.46
C SER A 670 45.16 -17.33 -22.28
N VAL A 671 45.54 -16.14 -21.78
CA VAL A 671 45.31 -14.87 -22.45
C VAL A 671 46.60 -14.07 -22.52
N ARG A 672 46.75 -13.29 -23.56
CA ARG A 672 47.83 -12.28 -23.71
C ARG A 672 47.19 -10.90 -23.91
N PRO A 673 47.53 -9.89 -23.15
CA PRO A 673 48.48 -9.92 -22.01
C PRO A 673 47.94 -10.74 -20.83
N SER A 674 48.87 -11.29 -20.04
CA SER A 674 48.52 -12.13 -18.89
C SER A 674 47.77 -11.31 -17.81
N GLY A 675 46.73 -11.85 -17.24
CA GLY A 675 45.93 -11.18 -16.18
C GLY A 675 44.87 -10.21 -16.72
N ALA A 676 44.70 -10.05 -18.05
CA ALA A 676 43.65 -9.20 -18.61
C ALA A 676 42.26 -9.82 -18.53
N CYS A 677 42.18 -11.12 -18.37
CA CYS A 677 40.89 -11.85 -18.28
C CYS A 677 40.89 -12.87 -17.14
N THR A 678 39.71 -13.09 -16.59
CA THR A 678 39.42 -14.16 -15.64
C THR A 678 38.65 -15.29 -16.35
N PHE A 679 38.96 -16.53 -16.00
CA PHE A 679 38.35 -17.74 -16.57
C PHE A 679 37.35 -18.29 -15.57
N GLY A 680 36.08 -18.43 -15.96
CA GLY A 680 34.97 -19.02 -15.23
C GLY A 680 34.08 -19.78 -16.22
N ASP A 681 32.76 -19.75 -16.02
CA ASP A 681 31.79 -20.25 -17.00
C ASP A 681 31.89 -19.54 -18.34
N THR A 682 32.31 -18.27 -18.32
CA THR A 682 32.72 -17.46 -19.47
C THR A 682 34.08 -16.84 -19.23
N VAL A 683 34.72 -16.31 -20.24
CA VAL A 683 35.97 -15.57 -20.11
C VAL A 683 35.63 -14.09 -20.02
N LEU A 684 35.85 -13.49 -18.85
CA LEU A 684 35.58 -12.06 -18.59
C LEU A 684 36.89 -11.27 -18.60
N CYS A 685 36.95 -10.28 -19.51
CA CYS A 685 38.13 -9.42 -19.67
C CYS A 685 37.81 -7.99 -19.26
N GLU A 686 38.55 -7.44 -18.31
CA GLU A 686 38.47 -6.02 -17.95
C GLU A 686 39.37 -5.19 -18.90
N LEU A 687 38.75 -4.31 -19.70
CA LEU A 687 39.45 -3.50 -20.71
C LEU A 687 40.00 -2.20 -20.12
N GLY A 688 39.28 -1.67 -19.11
CA GLY A 688 39.65 -0.45 -18.38
C GLY A 688 38.44 0.25 -17.78
N ASN A 689 38.69 1.05 -16.74
CA ASN A 689 37.70 1.89 -16.12
C ASN A 689 38.25 3.28 -15.75
N PRO A 690 38.18 4.28 -16.67
CA PRO A 690 37.61 4.19 -18.01
C PRO A 690 38.57 3.60 -19.05
N PHE A 691 38.03 3.05 -20.13
CA PHE A 691 38.73 2.77 -21.38
C PHE A 691 38.72 4.07 -22.20
N LYS A 692 39.84 4.72 -22.24
CA LYS A 692 39.96 6.13 -22.69
C LYS A 692 39.69 6.33 -24.17
N ARG A 693 39.38 7.56 -24.53
CA ARG A 693 39.33 8.03 -25.93
C ARG A 693 40.61 7.70 -26.68
N ASN A 694 40.49 7.18 -27.92
CA ASN A 694 41.58 6.73 -28.80
C ASN A 694 42.40 5.54 -28.25
N GLN A 695 41.96 4.89 -27.18
CA GLN A 695 42.62 3.71 -26.65
C GLN A 695 42.32 2.47 -27.51
N ARG A 696 43.30 1.58 -27.54
CA ARG A 696 43.19 0.25 -28.20
C ARG A 696 43.60 -0.82 -27.21
N ALA A 697 42.90 -1.94 -27.24
CA ALA A 697 43.27 -3.13 -26.52
C ALA A 697 43.35 -4.30 -27.51
N GLU A 698 44.47 -4.99 -27.47
CA GLU A 698 44.68 -6.24 -28.26
C GLU A 698 44.77 -7.41 -27.30
N LEU A 699 43.86 -8.35 -27.44
CA LEU A 699 43.81 -9.55 -26.63
C LEU A 699 43.96 -10.77 -27.53
N THR A 700 44.75 -11.74 -27.10
CA THR A 700 44.82 -13.04 -27.77
C THR A 700 44.46 -14.12 -26.76
N ILE A 701 43.32 -14.75 -26.93
CA ILE A 701 42.86 -15.87 -26.12
C ILE A 701 43.29 -17.18 -26.77
N THR A 702 43.94 -18.04 -26.01
CA THR A 702 44.36 -19.37 -26.45
C THR A 702 43.39 -20.41 -25.91
N PHE A 703 42.84 -21.20 -26.77
CA PHE A 703 41.97 -22.33 -26.46
C PHE A 703 42.66 -23.64 -26.74
N GLU A 704 42.42 -24.64 -25.90
CA GLU A 704 42.73 -26.05 -26.20
C GLU A 704 41.58 -26.68 -26.98
N ALA A 705 41.87 -27.28 -28.11
CA ALA A 705 40.92 -27.86 -29.06
C ALA A 705 40.55 -29.32 -28.69
N ILE A 706 40.29 -29.56 -27.41
CA ILE A 706 40.09 -30.93 -26.87
C ILE A 706 38.72 -31.50 -27.29
N GLY A 707 37.69 -30.62 -27.39
CA GLY A 707 36.34 -31.01 -27.69
C GLY A 707 35.99 -31.03 -29.19
N ILE A 708 36.92 -30.75 -30.08
CA ILE A 708 36.66 -30.81 -31.53
C ILE A 708 36.67 -32.26 -31.95
N MET A 709 35.49 -32.80 -32.29
CA MET A 709 35.27 -34.17 -32.76
C MET A 709 34.91 -34.20 -34.24
N LEU A 710 34.84 -35.37 -34.84
CA LEU A 710 34.57 -35.51 -36.27
C LEU A 710 33.21 -35.01 -36.74
N ASP A 711 32.27 -34.89 -35.84
CA ASP A 711 30.94 -34.31 -36.05
C ASP A 711 30.92 -32.78 -35.93
N THR A 712 31.95 -32.14 -35.30
CA THR A 712 32.06 -30.73 -35.15
C THR A 712 32.31 -30.07 -36.51
N ARG A 713 31.29 -29.39 -37.05
CA ARG A 713 31.37 -28.71 -38.34
C ARG A 713 31.79 -27.26 -38.24
N GLU A 714 31.43 -26.67 -37.13
CA GLU A 714 31.67 -25.24 -36.85
C GLU A 714 31.95 -25.03 -35.37
N VAL A 715 32.68 -23.98 -35.08
CA VAL A 715 32.97 -23.50 -33.75
C VAL A 715 32.53 -22.04 -33.69
N GLU A 716 31.63 -21.75 -32.77
CA GLU A 716 31.05 -20.41 -32.55
C GLU A 716 31.48 -19.84 -31.21
N VAL A 717 32.18 -18.73 -31.21
CA VAL A 717 32.56 -17.98 -30.00
C VAL A 717 31.84 -16.64 -30.02
N TRP A 718 31.05 -16.40 -29.01
CA TRP A 718 30.31 -15.13 -28.85
C TRP A 718 31.14 -14.17 -28.03
N LEU A 719 31.25 -12.95 -28.53
CA LEU A 719 31.99 -11.86 -27.94
C LEU A 719 31.00 -10.74 -27.61
N ASP A 720 30.73 -10.54 -26.36
CA ASP A 720 29.80 -9.52 -25.88
C ASP A 720 30.57 -8.38 -25.18
N LEU A 721 30.53 -7.21 -25.81
CA LEU A 721 31.25 -6.03 -25.35
C LEU A 721 30.25 -5.12 -24.63
N SER A 722 30.54 -4.74 -23.40
CA SER A 722 29.67 -3.90 -22.57
C SER A 722 30.41 -2.71 -21.96
N THR A 723 29.67 -1.63 -21.72
CA THR A 723 30.13 -0.45 -21.01
C THR A 723 28.96 0.22 -20.33
N GLN A 724 29.20 0.94 -19.24
CA GLN A 724 28.21 1.77 -18.59
C GLN A 724 28.06 3.16 -19.24
N SER A 725 29.01 3.56 -20.09
CA SER A 725 28.88 4.78 -20.89
C SER A 725 27.80 4.62 -21.96
N THR A 726 27.21 5.72 -22.39
CA THR A 726 26.13 5.69 -23.39
C THR A 726 26.65 5.21 -24.75
N GLN A 727 26.23 4.03 -25.18
CA GLN A 727 26.45 3.50 -26.52
C GLN A 727 25.32 2.50 -26.85
N GLY A 728 24.43 2.87 -27.78
CA GLY A 728 23.23 2.08 -28.09
C GLY A 728 23.38 1.06 -29.20
N ASP A 729 24.56 1.02 -29.86
CA ASP A 729 24.81 0.16 -31.04
C ASP A 729 25.68 -1.08 -30.73
N LEU A 730 25.99 -1.34 -29.46
CA LEU A 730 26.70 -2.55 -29.05
C LEU A 730 25.86 -3.79 -29.29
N GLN A 731 26.38 -4.70 -30.15
CA GLN A 731 25.76 -5.98 -30.39
C GLN A 731 26.82 -7.07 -30.20
N PRO A 732 26.43 -8.25 -29.69
CA PRO A 732 27.34 -9.38 -29.60
C PRO A 732 27.90 -9.76 -30.97
N VAL A 733 29.21 -9.97 -31.03
CA VAL A 733 29.93 -10.35 -32.25
C VAL A 733 30.21 -11.84 -32.24
N LEU A 734 29.80 -12.51 -33.32
CA LEU A 734 30.05 -13.94 -33.49
C LEU A 734 31.39 -14.16 -34.25
N ALA A 735 32.34 -14.79 -33.57
CA ALA A 735 33.56 -15.33 -34.22
C ALA A 735 33.28 -16.79 -34.63
N LYS A 736 33.01 -16.99 -35.94
CA LYS A 736 32.69 -18.28 -36.51
C LYS A 736 33.88 -18.88 -37.21
N LEU A 737 34.14 -20.17 -36.93
CA LEU A 737 35.19 -20.96 -37.54
C LEU A 737 34.61 -22.25 -38.11
N LEU A 738 34.74 -22.49 -39.40
CA LEU A 738 34.39 -23.76 -40.01
C LEU A 738 35.52 -24.75 -39.81
N VAL A 739 35.17 -26.00 -39.52
CA VAL A 739 36.17 -27.06 -39.32
C VAL A 739 36.12 -28.02 -40.52
N ASP A 740 37.20 -28.04 -41.25
CA ASP A 740 37.41 -28.96 -42.39
C ASP A 740 38.41 -30.04 -42.01
N TYR A 741 38.08 -31.27 -42.33
CA TYR A 741 38.87 -32.45 -41.93
C TYR A 741 39.56 -33.08 -43.15
N SER A 742 40.87 -33.24 -43.10
CA SER A 742 41.61 -34.02 -44.01
C SER A 742 41.64 -35.47 -43.50
N ILE A 743 40.70 -36.26 -44.01
CA ILE A 743 40.59 -37.69 -43.67
C ILE A 743 41.18 -38.53 -44.77
N GLN A 744 42.27 -39.28 -44.49
CA GLN A 744 42.76 -40.34 -45.36
C GLN A 744 42.07 -41.66 -44.96
N SER A 745 41.29 -42.18 -45.88
CA SER A 745 40.63 -43.51 -45.72
C SER A 745 41.04 -44.41 -46.85
N SER A 746 41.27 -45.68 -46.56
CA SER A 746 41.43 -46.71 -47.55
C SER A 746 40.37 -47.78 -47.46
N LEU A 747 39.84 -48.19 -48.58
CA LEU A 747 38.84 -49.26 -48.71
C LEU A 747 39.52 -50.50 -49.27
N SER A 748 39.43 -51.62 -48.56
CA SER A 748 39.87 -52.94 -49.09
C SER A 748 38.74 -53.95 -48.98
N ILE A 749 38.68 -54.84 -49.93
CA ILE A 749 37.73 -55.94 -49.92
C ILE A 749 38.39 -57.11 -49.18
N ALA A 750 37.76 -57.54 -48.10
CA ALA A 750 38.33 -58.53 -47.17
C ALA A 750 38.24 -59.99 -47.67
N SER A 751 37.41 -60.26 -48.63
CA SER A 751 37.27 -61.58 -49.18
C SER A 751 38.04 -61.71 -50.50
N SER A 752 39.08 -62.57 -50.51
CA SER A 752 39.97 -62.75 -51.63
C SER A 752 39.49 -63.72 -52.64
N HIS A 753 38.42 -64.49 -52.45
CA HIS A 753 37.93 -65.49 -53.42
C HIS A 753 36.43 -65.63 -53.35
N ILE A 754 35.73 -64.97 -54.23
CA ILE A 754 34.36 -65.30 -54.56
C ILE A 754 34.33 -66.07 -55.83
N GLN A 755 34.32 -67.39 -55.72
CA GLN A 755 33.94 -68.26 -56.83
C GLN A 755 32.50 -68.72 -56.63
N SER A 756 31.60 -68.25 -57.46
CA SER A 756 30.23 -68.72 -57.50
C SER A 756 30.09 -69.73 -58.63
N TYR A 757 29.65 -70.92 -58.31
CA TYR A 757 29.33 -71.94 -59.27
C TYR A 757 27.84 -71.86 -59.56
N PHE A 758 27.53 -71.76 -60.83
CA PHE A 758 26.18 -71.76 -61.31
C PHE A 758 25.81 -73.20 -61.78
N SER A 759 24.83 -73.81 -61.17
CA SER A 759 24.27 -75.11 -61.58
C SER A 759 22.73 -74.94 -61.53
N GLY A 760 22.11 -75.06 -62.68
CA GLY A 760 20.67 -75.12 -62.83
C GLY A 760 20.21 -74.47 -64.17
N THR A 761 18.94 -74.66 -64.48
CA THR A 761 18.31 -74.09 -65.68
C THR A 761 18.03 -72.56 -65.43
N VAL A 762 18.56 -71.76 -66.33
CA VAL A 762 18.27 -70.35 -66.33
C VAL A 762 16.85 -70.14 -66.77
N VAL A 763 16.07 -69.55 -65.91
CA VAL A 763 14.66 -69.07 -66.14
C VAL A 763 14.65 -67.58 -66.41
N GLY A 764 13.80 -67.13 -67.28
CA GLY A 764 13.71 -65.70 -67.62
C GLY A 764 12.97 -64.90 -66.48
N GLU A 765 13.22 -63.63 -66.45
CA GLU A 765 12.73 -62.70 -65.47
C GLU A 765 11.21 -62.79 -65.18
N SER A 766 10.41 -63.12 -66.18
CA SER A 766 8.95 -63.37 -66.08
C SER A 766 8.53 -64.56 -65.23
N ALA A 767 9.45 -65.48 -64.96
CA ALA A 767 9.22 -66.73 -64.24
C ALA A 767 9.64 -66.61 -62.75
N MET A 768 10.34 -65.59 -62.37
CA MET A 768 10.80 -65.32 -60.98
C MET A 768 9.67 -64.79 -60.16
N LYS A 769 9.27 -65.55 -59.13
CA LYS A 769 8.17 -65.13 -58.20
C LYS A 769 8.62 -64.89 -56.80
N GLN A 770 9.81 -65.29 -56.41
CA GLN A 770 10.36 -65.14 -55.05
C GLN A 770 11.83 -64.79 -55.13
N GLU A 771 12.38 -64.16 -54.09
CA GLU A 771 13.77 -63.68 -53.96
C GLU A 771 14.77 -64.84 -54.17
N GLN A 772 14.38 -66.08 -53.86
CA GLN A 772 15.17 -67.31 -54.03
C GLN A 772 15.32 -67.71 -55.52
N ASP A 773 14.44 -67.24 -56.34
CA ASP A 773 14.48 -67.55 -57.80
C ASP A 773 15.56 -66.73 -58.53
N VAL A 774 16.11 -65.73 -57.88
CA VAL A 774 17.18 -64.86 -58.41
C VAL A 774 18.55 -65.50 -58.34
N GLY A 775 18.71 -66.48 -57.46
CA GLY A 775 19.96 -67.17 -57.24
C GLY A 775 20.54 -67.07 -55.82
N SER A 776 21.70 -67.63 -55.58
CA SER A 776 22.34 -67.57 -54.26
C SER A 776 22.88 -66.16 -53.95
N PRO A 777 22.64 -65.66 -52.75
CA PRO A 777 23.13 -64.34 -52.38
C PRO A 777 24.65 -64.31 -52.34
N LEU A 778 25.23 -63.27 -52.90
CA LEU A 778 26.65 -62.97 -52.81
C LEU A 778 26.90 -61.91 -51.74
N THR A 779 27.76 -62.23 -50.81
CA THR A 779 28.11 -61.30 -49.75
C THR A 779 29.54 -60.81 -49.96
N PHE A 780 29.70 -59.45 -49.96
CA PHE A 780 31.01 -58.83 -50.00
C PHE A 780 31.29 -58.15 -48.70
N ASP A 781 32.39 -58.50 -48.04
CA ASP A 781 32.87 -57.83 -46.88
C ASP A 781 33.86 -56.70 -47.24
N PHE A 782 33.51 -55.48 -46.93
CA PHE A 782 34.39 -54.36 -47.17
C PHE A 782 35.02 -53.92 -45.83
N GLN A 783 36.33 -53.84 -45.77
CA GLN A 783 37.06 -53.28 -44.66
C GLN A 783 37.47 -51.85 -44.94
N VAL A 784 36.89 -50.88 -44.20
CA VAL A 784 37.28 -49.48 -44.21
C VAL A 784 38.38 -49.31 -43.20
N SER A 785 39.60 -49.05 -43.59
CA SER A 785 40.71 -48.77 -42.67
C SER A 785 40.99 -47.29 -42.62
N ARG A 786 41.02 -46.78 -41.38
CA ARG A 786 41.48 -45.45 -41.12
C ARG A 786 42.97 -45.51 -40.77
N ALA A 787 43.79 -44.56 -41.24
CA ALA A 787 45.20 -44.47 -40.88
C ALA A 787 45.41 -44.53 -39.35
N ARG A 788 46.31 -45.38 -38.90
CA ARG A 788 46.57 -45.77 -37.51
C ARG A 788 46.83 -44.60 -36.61
N CYS A 789 46.27 -44.74 -35.39
CA CYS A 789 46.76 -43.96 -34.22
C CYS A 789 48.16 -44.46 -33.83
N PRO A 790 49.08 -43.57 -33.41
CA PRO A 790 50.35 -44.03 -32.84
C PRO A 790 50.17 -44.59 -31.45
N ASP A 791 51.11 -45.35 -30.96
CA ASP A 791 51.16 -46.29 -29.82
C ASP A 791 50.59 -45.81 -28.50
N PRO A 792 50.11 -46.81 -27.68
CA PRO A 792 49.27 -46.52 -26.46
C PRO A 792 50.12 -46.39 -25.17
N LEU A 793 51.18 -45.64 -25.13
CA LEU A 793 52.00 -45.58 -23.91
C LEU A 793 51.90 -44.33 -23.04
N THR A 794 51.03 -43.38 -23.29
CA THR A 794 50.90 -42.20 -22.42
C THR A 794 49.53 -41.53 -22.42
N LEU A 795 48.42 -42.27 -22.36
CA LEU A 795 47.13 -41.58 -22.14
C LEU A 795 46.15 -42.46 -21.34
N SER A 796 45.46 -41.83 -20.46
CA SER A 796 44.48 -42.33 -19.51
C SER A 796 43.40 -43.23 -20.16
N PRO A 797 42.69 -44.10 -19.37
CA PRO A 797 41.92 -45.25 -19.89
C PRO A 797 40.59 -44.94 -20.57
N SER A 798 40.33 -43.71 -21.01
CA SER A 798 39.04 -43.30 -21.59
C SER A 798 39.05 -43.07 -23.11
N LEU A 799 40.13 -43.40 -23.82
CA LEU A 799 40.13 -43.30 -25.28
C LEU A 799 40.29 -44.69 -25.93
N GLN A 800 39.14 -45.39 -26.09
CA GLN A 800 39.07 -46.51 -26.98
C GLN A 800 39.08 -46.03 -28.44
N CYS A 801 40.24 -46.04 -29.07
CA CYS A 801 40.35 -46.05 -30.53
C CYS A 801 40.07 -47.46 -31.07
N GLY A 802 38.88 -47.67 -31.60
CA GLY A 802 38.57 -48.95 -32.27
C GLY A 802 37.09 -49.18 -32.46
N PHE A 803 36.48 -48.46 -33.35
CA PHE A 803 35.20 -48.90 -33.88
C PHE A 803 35.39 -49.68 -35.13
N PHE A 804 35.40 -51.04 -35.05
CA PHE A 804 35.14 -51.92 -36.17
C PHE A 804 33.61 -52.00 -36.35
N ARG A 805 33.05 -51.28 -37.30
CA ARG A 805 31.67 -51.56 -37.75
C ARG A 805 31.74 -52.54 -38.90
N ARG A 806 31.31 -53.79 -38.70
CA ARG A 806 30.89 -54.69 -39.80
C ARG A 806 29.58 -54.07 -40.34
N ALA A 807 29.61 -53.43 -41.45
CA ALA A 807 28.39 -53.08 -42.17
C ALA A 807 28.05 -54.29 -43.07
N ASN A 808 27.04 -55.03 -42.70
CA ASN A 808 26.39 -55.99 -43.62
C ASN A 808 25.54 -55.20 -44.60
N THR A 809 26.04 -54.89 -45.72
CA THR A 809 25.29 -54.30 -46.84
C THR A 809 24.76 -55.36 -47.77
N ARG A 810 23.45 -55.57 -47.82
CA ARG A 810 22.78 -56.40 -48.86
C ARG A 810 22.63 -55.50 -50.09
N ALA A 811 23.36 -55.85 -51.17
CA ALA A 811 23.18 -55.22 -52.47
C ALA A 811 22.15 -56.00 -53.29
N MET A 812 21.01 -55.40 -53.56
CA MET A 812 20.02 -55.88 -54.51
C MET A 812 20.33 -55.28 -55.88
N TYR A 813 20.51 -56.08 -56.87
CA TYR A 813 20.61 -55.70 -58.26
C TYR A 813 19.22 -55.59 -58.86
N GLU A 814 18.78 -54.39 -59.18
CA GLU A 814 17.67 -54.15 -60.10
C GLU A 814 18.21 -54.08 -61.54
N ALA A 815 17.97 -55.11 -62.28
CA ALA A 815 18.30 -55.08 -63.68
C ALA A 815 17.23 -54.41 -64.51
N LYS A 816 17.38 -53.11 -64.72
CA LYS A 816 16.74 -52.37 -65.80
C LYS A 816 17.82 -51.72 -66.66
N GLY A 817 17.91 -52.13 -67.84
CA GLY A 817 18.59 -51.58 -69.00
C GLY A 817 19.60 -50.47 -68.73
N GLN A 818 20.88 -50.75 -68.81
CA GLN A 818 22.01 -49.87 -69.06
C GLN A 818 22.21 -48.74 -68.08
N LYS A 819 22.29 -49.05 -66.75
CA LYS A 819 23.13 -48.38 -65.77
C LYS A 819 22.84 -49.04 -64.42
N ALA A 820 23.85 -49.72 -63.88
CA ALA A 820 23.79 -50.26 -62.53
C ALA A 820 24.04 -49.08 -61.55
N GLU A 821 23.05 -48.64 -60.85
CA GLU A 821 23.14 -47.70 -59.67
C GLU A 821 23.15 -48.57 -58.43
N MET A 822 24.24 -48.54 -57.67
CA MET A 822 24.35 -49.22 -56.37
C MET A 822 23.68 -48.36 -55.32
N ARG A 823 22.48 -48.72 -54.85
CA ARG A 823 21.86 -48.16 -53.70
C ARG A 823 22.24 -48.94 -52.45
N ILE A 824 22.94 -48.27 -51.53
CA ILE A 824 23.25 -48.77 -50.20
C ILE A 824 22.07 -48.35 -49.30
N GLN A 825 21.25 -49.33 -48.90
CA GLN A 825 20.30 -49.10 -47.82
C GLN A 825 20.93 -49.45 -46.45
N PRO A 826 20.91 -48.59 -45.44
CA PRO A 826 21.31 -48.97 -44.09
C PRO A 826 20.29 -49.96 -43.52
N SER A 827 20.71 -51.08 -42.98
CA SER A 827 19.83 -51.95 -42.19
C SER A 827 19.36 -51.25 -40.92
N GLU A 828 18.06 -51.12 -40.80
CA GLU A 828 17.43 -50.83 -39.49
C GLU A 828 17.76 -51.97 -38.53
N THR A 829 18.54 -51.70 -37.50
CA THR A 829 18.44 -52.22 -36.14
C THR A 829 19.61 -51.66 -35.33
N GLU A 830 19.30 -50.77 -34.49
CA GLU A 830 19.60 -50.61 -33.05
C GLU A 830 19.48 -49.14 -32.66
N ARG A 831 18.31 -48.78 -32.18
CA ARG A 831 18.19 -47.72 -31.22
C ARG A 831 18.86 -48.20 -29.94
N LEU A 832 19.98 -47.62 -29.60
CA LEU A 832 20.47 -47.63 -28.23
C LEU A 832 19.94 -46.44 -27.53
N THR A 833 19.13 -46.69 -26.51
CA THR A 833 18.66 -45.76 -25.51
C THR A 833 19.85 -45.09 -24.82
N ASP A 834 19.84 -43.77 -24.79
CA ASP A 834 20.62 -42.97 -23.85
C ASP A 834 20.10 -43.26 -22.45
N ASP A 835 20.90 -43.91 -21.65
CA ASP A 835 20.94 -43.88 -20.20
C ASP A 835 22.39 -44.05 -19.74
N TYR A 836 23.07 -42.96 -19.45
CA TYR A 836 23.99 -42.63 -18.38
C TYR A 836 24.63 -41.26 -18.62
#